data_bd7940e8b4f752862a7a599fcba7ea5e
#
_entry.id   bd7940e8b4f752862a7a599fcba7ea5e
#
_cell.length_a   1.000
_cell.length_b   1.000
_cell.length_c   1.000
_cell.angle_alpha   90.00
_cell.angle_beta   90.00
_cell.angle_gamma   90.00
#
_symmetry.space_group_name_H-M   'P 1'
#
loop_
_entity.id
_entity.type
_entity.pdbx_description
1 polymer ?
#
loop_
_entity_poly.entity_id
_entity_poly.type
_entity_poly.pdbx_seq_one_letter_code
_entity_poly.pdbx_strand_id
1 'polypeptide(L)'
;MDRTQLISNVRSNLAGLGRGSLGVPVLLLAMLAMMTLPIPPFLLDVLFTFNIALSIVVLLVCVYALRPLDFAVFPTILLVATLLRLALNVASTRVVLLHGHDGHGAAGKVIQAFGEVVIGGNYVVGVVVFAILMIINFVVVTKGAGRISEVSARFTLDAMPGKQMAIDADLNAGLIEQEEAKKRRSEVAQEADFYGSMDGASKFVRGDAIAGLLILFINLIGGVAIGMIQHSMSFGDAGKVYALLTIGDGLVAQLPSLLLSTAAAIMVTRVSSSEDMGQQVNRQMFASPKALAISAAILIAMGAVPGMPHVSFIGLGALAGAAAYWIWHRQNKAKQVAEQEVRRQQELLPAQRAQEVKELGWDDVTPVDMVGLEVGYRLIPLVDRNQGGQLLARIKGVRKKLSQELGFLMPSVHIRDNLDLLPNAYRLTLMGVSVAEAEIYPDRELAINPGQVFGSLNGIAGKDPAFGLEAVWIEPGQRDQAQSLGYTVVDASTVVATHLNQVLHKHAHELLGHEEVQQLLQLLARSSPKLAEELVPGLISLSTLLKVLQALLQEQVPVRDIRTIAEAIANVAPRSQDPGAMVAAVRVALSRAIVQSIVGLEPELPVITLEPRLEQILLNSMQKAGQGSEDGMLLEPGMAEKLQRSLIESAQRQEMLGKPAILLVAGPIRSMMSRFARMAVPSMHVLAYQEIPDNKQVTIVATVGQN
;
A
#
# COMPACT_ATOMS: atom_id res chain seq x y z
N MET A 1 26.58 16.32 57.08
CA MET A 1 25.86 16.05 55.83
C MET A 1 24.38 15.94 56.20
N ASP A 2 23.57 16.89 55.73
CA ASP A 2 22.21 17.12 56.21
C ASP A 2 21.26 16.01 55.67
N ARG A 3 20.49 15.41 56.58
CA ARG A 3 19.51 14.35 56.27
C ARG A 3 18.53 14.76 55.18
N THR A 4 18.23 16.05 55.04
CA THR A 4 17.38 16.64 54.03
C THR A 4 18.00 16.62 52.64
N GLN A 5 19.30 16.78 52.50
CA GLN A 5 20.01 16.67 51.20
C GLN A 5 20.13 15.20 50.71
N LEU A 6 20.27 14.25 51.63
CA LEU A 6 20.28 12.83 51.29
C LEU A 6 18.90 12.37 50.77
N ILE A 7 17.80 12.83 51.41
CA ILE A 7 16.43 12.50 50.98
C ILE A 7 16.12 13.19 49.64
N SER A 8 16.53 14.42 49.41
CA SER A 8 16.32 15.11 48.13
C SER A 8 17.11 14.48 46.99
N ASN A 9 18.33 14.06 47.21
CA ASN A 9 19.19 13.38 46.25
C ASN A 9 18.67 11.95 45.93
N VAL A 10 18.14 11.22 46.90
CA VAL A 10 17.52 9.94 46.71
C VAL A 10 16.21 10.11 45.94
N ARG A 11 15.41 11.15 46.21
CA ARG A 11 14.15 11.43 45.51
C ARG A 11 14.38 11.93 44.06
N SER A 12 15.41 12.71 43.81
CA SER A 12 15.79 13.13 42.43
C SER A 12 16.38 11.99 41.62
N ASN A 13 17.16 11.10 42.23
CA ASN A 13 17.67 9.88 41.57
C ASN A 13 16.58 8.85 41.33
N LEU A 14 15.62 8.70 42.23
CA LEU A 14 14.41 7.87 42.01
C LEU A 14 13.49 8.45 40.93
N ALA A 15 13.38 9.77 40.83
CA ALA A 15 12.63 10.41 39.74
C ALA A 15 13.35 10.30 38.37
N GLY A 16 14.69 10.20 38.37
CA GLY A 16 15.50 9.87 37.19
C GLY A 16 15.40 8.40 36.78
N LEU A 17 15.20 7.49 37.71
CA LEU A 17 14.96 6.06 37.48
C LEU A 17 13.57 5.79 36.85
N GLY A 18 12.60 6.68 37.06
CA GLY A 18 11.26 6.60 36.45
C GLY A 18 11.20 7.01 34.99
N ARG A 19 12.29 7.53 34.42
CA ARG A 19 12.37 7.87 32.98
C ARG A 19 12.94 6.73 32.13
N GLY A 20 12.23 5.62 32.09
CA GLY A 20 12.10 4.80 30.87
C GLY A 20 13.10 3.67 30.62
N SER A 21 14.32 3.61 31.15
CA SER A 21 15.27 2.57 30.71
C SER A 21 15.56 1.42 31.72
N LEU A 22 15.28 1.61 33.00
CA LEU A 22 15.57 0.63 34.04
C LEU A 22 14.36 -0.19 34.52
N GLY A 23 13.14 0.15 34.11
CA GLY A 23 11.92 -0.54 34.56
C GLY A 23 11.88 -2.02 34.23
N VAL A 24 12.20 -2.38 33.00
CA VAL A 24 12.18 -3.78 32.55
C VAL A 24 13.27 -4.62 33.20
N PRO A 25 14.55 -4.20 33.30
CA PRO A 25 15.58 -4.93 34.03
C PRO A 25 15.24 -5.16 35.52
N VAL A 26 14.71 -4.13 36.19
CA VAL A 26 14.29 -4.23 37.61
C VAL A 26 13.14 -5.23 37.76
N LEU A 27 12.17 -5.20 36.85
CA LEU A 27 11.06 -6.16 36.85
C LEU A 27 11.56 -7.61 36.67
N LEU A 28 12.48 -7.84 35.73
CA LEU A 28 13.07 -9.17 35.51
C LEU A 28 13.86 -9.66 36.73
N LEU A 29 14.65 -8.79 37.36
CA LEU A 29 15.36 -9.12 38.60
C LEU A 29 14.39 -9.42 39.75
N ALA A 30 13.30 -8.66 39.87
CA ALA A 30 12.25 -8.94 40.85
C ALA A 30 11.57 -10.30 40.62
N MET A 31 11.30 -10.68 39.37
CA MET A 31 10.78 -12.01 39.03
C MET A 31 11.75 -13.14 39.40
N LEU A 32 13.04 -12.99 39.13
CA LEU A 32 14.06 -13.94 39.55
C LEU A 32 14.17 -14.04 41.08
N ALA A 33 14.08 -12.90 41.76
CA ALA A 33 14.04 -12.88 43.24
C ALA A 33 12.82 -13.60 43.79
N MET A 34 11.65 -13.46 43.15
CA MET A 34 10.41 -14.18 43.55
C MET A 34 10.55 -15.69 43.45
N MET A 35 11.33 -16.23 42.53
CA MET A 35 11.57 -17.65 42.40
C MET A 35 12.46 -18.23 43.53
N THR A 36 13.33 -17.38 44.11
CA THR A 36 14.33 -17.81 45.07
C THR A 36 14.00 -17.44 46.52
N LEU A 37 13.36 -16.28 46.72
CA LEU A 37 13.02 -15.78 48.06
C LEU A 37 11.63 -16.25 48.51
N PRO A 38 11.43 -16.50 49.82
CA PRO A 38 10.11 -16.83 50.35
C PRO A 38 9.20 -15.58 50.30
N ILE A 39 8.02 -15.74 49.70
CA ILE A 39 7.03 -14.68 49.53
C ILE A 39 5.89 -14.93 50.56
N PRO A 40 5.46 -13.91 51.30
CA PRO A 40 4.29 -14.07 52.21
C PRO A 40 3.00 -14.23 51.40
N PRO A 41 2.01 -15.03 51.90
CA PRO A 41 0.75 -15.28 51.18
C PRO A 41 -0.01 -14.05 50.73
N PHE A 42 -0.02 -12.98 51.54
CA PHE A 42 -0.65 -11.72 51.15
C PHE A 42 -0.05 -11.10 49.89
N LEU A 43 1.29 -11.15 49.73
CA LEU A 43 1.95 -10.62 48.53
C LEU A 43 1.65 -11.49 47.31
N LEU A 44 1.52 -12.81 47.49
CA LEU A 44 1.07 -13.72 46.42
C LEU A 44 -0.34 -13.37 45.94
N ASP A 45 -1.27 -13.11 46.86
CA ASP A 45 -2.64 -12.69 46.53
C ASP A 45 -2.66 -11.41 45.66
N VAL A 46 -1.88 -10.41 46.04
CA VAL A 46 -1.76 -9.15 45.29
C VAL A 46 -1.18 -9.38 43.89
N LEU A 47 -0.12 -10.17 43.81
CA LEU A 47 0.57 -10.43 42.55
C LEU A 47 -0.26 -11.32 41.61
N PHE A 48 -0.99 -12.30 42.11
CA PHE A 48 -1.94 -13.09 41.31
C PHE A 48 -3.07 -12.23 40.77
N THR A 49 -3.66 -11.39 41.63
CA THR A 49 -4.71 -10.44 41.23
C THR A 49 -4.20 -9.48 40.15
N PHE A 50 -2.98 -8.94 40.35
CA PHE A 50 -2.33 -8.10 39.34
C PHE A 50 -2.12 -8.84 38.00
N ASN A 51 -1.66 -10.09 38.03
CA ASN A 51 -1.45 -10.89 36.83
C ASN A 51 -2.75 -11.16 36.07
N ILE A 52 -3.85 -11.46 36.80
CA ILE A 52 -5.18 -11.61 36.20
C ILE A 52 -5.64 -10.28 35.57
N ALA A 53 -5.54 -9.18 36.32
CA ALA A 53 -5.91 -7.86 35.83
C ALA A 53 -5.11 -7.45 34.57
N LEU A 54 -3.80 -7.67 34.58
CA LEU A 54 -2.93 -7.43 33.43
C LEU A 54 -3.40 -8.22 32.21
N SER A 55 -3.70 -9.49 32.39
CA SER A 55 -4.16 -10.37 31.30
C SER A 55 -5.50 -9.93 30.71
N ILE A 56 -6.42 -9.44 31.55
CA ILE A 56 -7.70 -8.86 31.10
C ILE A 56 -7.45 -7.56 30.30
N VAL A 57 -6.62 -6.67 30.81
CA VAL A 57 -6.27 -5.43 30.09
C VAL A 57 -5.65 -5.75 28.73
N VAL A 58 -4.70 -6.67 28.67
CA VAL A 58 -4.05 -7.09 27.42
C VAL A 58 -5.07 -7.66 26.44
N LEU A 59 -5.97 -8.54 26.89
CA LEU A 59 -7.05 -9.08 26.06
C LEU A 59 -7.93 -7.96 25.48
N LEU A 60 -8.36 -7.03 26.31
CA LEU A 60 -9.21 -5.92 25.87
C LEU A 60 -8.50 -5.02 24.87
N VAL A 61 -7.21 -4.70 25.10
CA VAL A 61 -6.41 -3.95 24.13
C VAL A 61 -6.34 -4.68 22.79
N CYS A 62 -6.14 -5.99 22.78
CA CYS A 62 -6.14 -6.81 21.56
C CYS A 62 -7.49 -6.79 20.83
N VAL A 63 -8.61 -6.79 21.57
CA VAL A 63 -9.97 -6.74 20.98
C VAL A 63 -10.25 -5.39 20.32
N TYR A 64 -9.78 -4.28 20.92
CA TYR A 64 -10.01 -2.93 20.40
C TYR A 64 -8.93 -2.43 19.44
N ALA A 65 -7.77 -3.07 19.31
CA ALA A 65 -6.75 -2.69 18.36
C ALA A 65 -7.31 -2.75 16.93
N LEU A 66 -7.04 -1.77 16.09
CA LEU A 66 -7.50 -1.74 14.68
C LEU A 66 -6.58 -2.55 13.75
N ARG A 67 -5.29 -2.52 14.05
CA ARG A 67 -4.23 -3.22 13.29
C ARG A 67 -3.30 -3.96 14.25
N PRO A 68 -2.66 -5.05 13.82
CA PRO A 68 -1.67 -5.74 14.65
C PRO A 68 -0.53 -4.83 15.13
N LEU A 69 -0.08 -3.91 14.30
CA LEU A 69 1.00 -2.98 14.60
C LEU A 69 0.62 -1.86 15.59
N ASP A 70 -0.68 -1.60 15.82
CA ASP A 70 -1.12 -0.65 16.86
C ASP A 70 -0.74 -1.12 18.26
N PHE A 71 -0.46 -2.43 18.41
CA PHE A 71 0.05 -3.03 19.64
C PHE A 71 1.34 -3.83 19.39
N ALA A 72 2.30 -3.21 18.72
CA ALA A 72 3.57 -3.84 18.31
C ALA A 72 4.38 -4.44 19.48
N VAL A 73 4.23 -3.92 20.70
CA VAL A 73 4.90 -4.43 21.90
C VAL A 73 4.25 -5.69 22.50
N PHE A 74 3.14 -6.16 21.94
CA PHE A 74 2.36 -7.30 22.46
C PHE A 74 3.20 -8.59 22.63
N PRO A 75 4.08 -9.01 21.68
CA PRO A 75 4.90 -10.20 21.88
C PRO A 75 5.81 -10.10 23.11
N THR A 76 6.37 -8.91 23.37
CA THR A 76 7.21 -8.66 24.55
C THR A 76 6.38 -8.70 25.84
N ILE A 77 5.19 -8.11 25.85
CA ILE A 77 4.27 -8.17 27.00
C ILE A 77 3.88 -9.61 27.29
N LEU A 78 3.62 -10.41 26.24
CA LEU A 78 3.27 -11.81 26.36
C LEU A 78 4.40 -12.63 27.02
N LEU A 79 5.66 -12.39 26.64
CA LEU A 79 6.84 -12.98 27.26
C LEU A 79 6.98 -12.58 28.73
N VAL A 80 6.88 -11.29 29.04
CA VAL A 80 7.02 -10.78 30.42
C VAL A 80 5.89 -11.31 31.32
N ALA A 81 4.65 -11.30 30.84
CA ALA A 81 3.51 -11.83 31.61
C ALA A 81 3.63 -13.35 31.86
N THR A 82 4.16 -14.11 30.88
CA THR A 82 4.43 -15.53 31.05
C THR A 82 5.54 -15.81 32.06
N LEU A 83 6.63 -15.02 32.03
CA LEU A 83 7.70 -15.11 33.04
C LEU A 83 7.20 -14.78 34.43
N LEU A 84 6.36 -13.73 34.57
CA LEU A 84 5.75 -13.36 35.84
C LEU A 84 4.90 -14.52 36.39
N ARG A 85 4.11 -15.14 35.52
CA ARG A 85 3.28 -16.31 35.90
C ARG A 85 4.13 -17.50 36.33
N LEU A 86 5.20 -17.84 35.62
CA LEU A 86 6.13 -18.91 36.02
C LEU A 86 6.76 -18.60 37.38
N ALA A 87 7.18 -17.38 37.61
CA ALA A 87 7.75 -16.98 38.89
C ALA A 87 6.72 -17.10 40.04
N LEU A 88 5.48 -16.70 39.78
CA LEU A 88 4.37 -16.87 40.75
C LEU A 88 4.06 -18.34 41.02
N ASN A 89 4.00 -19.20 39.99
CA ASN A 89 3.75 -20.63 40.15
C ASN A 89 4.83 -21.32 40.98
N VAL A 90 6.12 -20.95 40.80
CA VAL A 90 7.21 -21.47 41.62
C VAL A 90 7.10 -21.00 43.07
N ALA A 91 6.78 -19.69 43.23
CA ALA A 91 6.61 -19.13 44.57
C ALA A 91 5.41 -19.72 45.34
N SER A 92 4.24 -19.87 44.68
CA SER A 92 3.04 -20.48 45.26
C SER A 92 3.27 -21.95 45.60
N THR A 93 3.89 -22.73 44.70
CA THR A 93 4.31 -24.12 44.95
C THR A 93 5.09 -24.26 46.25
N ARG A 94 6.08 -23.39 46.44
CA ARG A 94 6.88 -23.38 47.67
C ARG A 94 6.03 -23.13 48.90
N VAL A 95 5.10 -22.18 48.87
CA VAL A 95 4.21 -21.87 50.00
C VAL A 95 3.23 -23.01 50.23
N VAL A 96 2.63 -23.60 49.20
CA VAL A 96 1.75 -24.76 49.27
C VAL A 96 2.44 -25.97 49.93
N LEU A 97 3.68 -26.28 49.50
CA LEU A 97 4.41 -27.41 50.05
C LEU A 97 4.91 -27.21 51.49
N LEU A 98 5.31 -25.95 51.86
CA LEU A 98 5.82 -25.65 53.22
C LEU A 98 4.71 -25.42 54.23
N HIS A 99 3.63 -24.77 53.88
CA HIS A 99 2.59 -24.32 54.81
C HIS A 99 1.21 -24.91 54.53
N GLY A 100 1.06 -25.80 53.53
CA GLY A 100 -0.23 -26.38 53.17
C GLY A 100 -0.92 -27.10 54.32
N HIS A 101 -0.16 -27.66 55.25
CA HIS A 101 -0.68 -28.34 56.46
C HIS A 101 -1.38 -27.37 57.44
N ASP A 102 -1.13 -26.05 57.40
CA ASP A 102 -1.77 -25.07 58.25
C ASP A 102 -3.25 -24.83 57.87
N GLY A 103 -3.71 -25.39 56.77
CA GLY A 103 -5.11 -25.38 56.32
C GLY A 103 -5.34 -24.69 54.98
N HIS A 104 -6.62 -24.52 54.64
CA HIS A 104 -7.03 -24.09 53.28
C HIS A 104 -6.55 -22.71 52.87
N GLY A 105 -6.31 -21.78 53.79
CA GLY A 105 -5.84 -20.41 53.54
C GLY A 105 -4.33 -20.21 53.57
N ALA A 106 -3.55 -21.29 53.74
CA ALA A 106 -2.10 -21.24 53.93
C ALA A 106 -1.35 -20.63 52.75
N ALA A 107 -1.82 -20.85 51.52
CA ALA A 107 -1.23 -20.30 50.29
C ALA A 107 -1.84 -18.99 49.78
N GLY A 108 -2.75 -18.38 50.57
CA GLY A 108 -3.43 -17.15 50.19
C GLY A 108 -4.93 -17.33 49.95
N LYS A 109 -5.67 -16.23 50.08
CA LYS A 109 -7.14 -16.22 49.97
C LYS A 109 -7.59 -16.40 48.50
N VAL A 110 -6.82 -15.92 47.52
CA VAL A 110 -7.15 -16.06 46.12
C VAL A 110 -7.12 -17.52 45.70
N ILE A 111 -6.05 -18.26 46.04
CA ILE A 111 -5.91 -19.69 45.77
C ILE A 111 -7.03 -20.49 46.43
N GLN A 112 -7.32 -20.19 47.72
CA GLN A 112 -8.42 -20.82 48.45
C GLN A 112 -9.77 -20.60 47.75
N ALA A 113 -10.12 -19.37 47.43
CA ALA A 113 -11.40 -19.03 46.82
C ALA A 113 -11.63 -19.73 45.49
N PHE A 114 -10.60 -19.79 44.62
CA PHE A 114 -10.68 -20.49 43.34
C PHE A 114 -10.80 -22.00 43.52
N GLY A 115 -10.09 -22.58 44.50
CA GLY A 115 -10.20 -24.00 44.84
C GLY A 115 -11.61 -24.38 45.34
N GLU A 116 -12.17 -23.57 46.23
CA GLU A 116 -13.51 -23.82 46.79
C GLU A 116 -14.62 -23.69 45.75
N VAL A 117 -14.53 -22.71 44.83
CA VAL A 117 -15.51 -22.53 43.75
C VAL A 117 -15.58 -23.73 42.80
N VAL A 118 -14.45 -24.34 42.47
CA VAL A 118 -14.43 -25.50 41.54
C VAL A 118 -14.76 -26.79 42.23
N ILE A 119 -14.33 -26.97 43.47
CA ILE A 119 -14.64 -28.17 44.23
C ILE A 119 -16.13 -28.25 44.62
N GLY A 120 -16.77 -27.08 44.91
CA GLY A 120 -18.23 -27.02 45.16
C GLY A 120 -18.74 -28.02 46.17
N GLY A 121 -17.93 -28.37 47.19
CA GLY A 121 -18.26 -29.35 48.24
C GLY A 121 -17.99 -30.83 47.88
N ASN A 122 -17.68 -31.17 46.61
CA ASN A 122 -17.36 -32.52 46.22
C ASN A 122 -15.98 -32.60 45.53
N TYR A 123 -14.97 -33.08 46.23
CA TYR A 123 -13.57 -33.12 45.76
C TYR A 123 -13.39 -33.96 44.51
N VAL A 124 -14.13 -35.08 44.35
CA VAL A 124 -14.02 -35.96 43.17
C VAL A 124 -14.51 -35.20 41.92
N VAL A 125 -15.66 -34.55 42.04
CA VAL A 125 -16.21 -33.74 40.93
C VAL A 125 -15.27 -32.59 40.64
N GLY A 126 -14.74 -31.89 41.64
CA GLY A 126 -13.79 -30.79 41.46
C GLY A 126 -12.53 -31.20 40.72
N VAL A 127 -11.92 -32.35 41.05
CA VAL A 127 -10.76 -32.89 40.33
C VAL A 127 -11.08 -33.20 38.87
N VAL A 128 -12.24 -33.81 38.58
CA VAL A 128 -12.66 -34.16 37.22
C VAL A 128 -12.89 -32.89 36.39
N VAL A 129 -13.64 -31.93 36.93
CA VAL A 129 -13.90 -30.60 36.23
C VAL A 129 -12.58 -29.89 35.99
N PHE A 130 -11.70 -29.85 36.99
CA PHE A 130 -10.39 -29.22 36.85
C PHE A 130 -9.55 -29.89 35.75
N ALA A 131 -9.51 -31.26 35.71
CA ALA A 131 -8.82 -32.02 34.69
C ALA A 131 -9.36 -31.70 33.28
N ILE A 132 -10.68 -31.56 33.12
CA ILE A 132 -11.31 -31.14 31.85
C ILE A 132 -10.85 -29.72 31.45
N LEU A 133 -10.91 -28.78 32.37
CA LEU A 133 -10.47 -27.37 32.10
C LEU A 133 -8.99 -27.36 31.72
N MET A 134 -8.15 -28.16 32.38
CA MET A 134 -6.72 -28.27 32.07
C MET A 134 -6.48 -28.81 30.65
N ILE A 135 -7.18 -29.85 30.25
CA ILE A 135 -7.09 -30.42 28.91
C ILE A 135 -7.53 -29.42 27.86
N ILE A 136 -8.67 -28.71 28.07
CA ILE A 136 -9.16 -27.70 27.14
C ILE A 136 -8.13 -26.59 27.00
N ASN A 137 -7.63 -26.05 28.12
CA ASN A 137 -6.65 -24.93 28.07
C ASN A 137 -5.37 -25.37 27.34
N PHE A 138 -4.83 -26.53 27.63
CA PHE A 138 -3.57 -26.99 27.04
C PHE A 138 -3.73 -27.45 25.57
N VAL A 139 -4.67 -28.39 25.31
CA VAL A 139 -4.80 -29.02 24.00
C VAL A 139 -5.51 -28.15 22.99
N VAL A 140 -6.56 -27.43 23.40
CA VAL A 140 -7.37 -26.65 22.47
C VAL A 140 -6.84 -25.23 22.38
N VAL A 141 -6.78 -24.50 23.49
CA VAL A 141 -6.51 -23.05 23.46
C VAL A 141 -5.01 -22.79 23.19
N THR A 142 -4.12 -23.29 24.04
CA THR A 142 -2.69 -22.96 23.95
C THR A 142 -2.03 -23.57 22.70
N LYS A 143 -2.32 -24.85 22.41
CA LYS A 143 -1.80 -25.50 21.19
C LYS A 143 -2.42 -24.92 19.92
N GLY A 144 -3.70 -24.57 19.96
CA GLY A 144 -4.42 -23.92 18.85
C GLY A 144 -3.85 -22.54 18.55
N ALA A 145 -3.74 -21.65 19.56
CA ALA A 145 -3.17 -20.32 19.42
C ALA A 145 -1.74 -20.35 18.87
N GLY A 146 -0.90 -21.26 19.39
CA GLY A 146 0.46 -21.43 18.89
C GLY A 146 0.52 -21.87 17.42
N ARG A 147 -0.39 -22.76 16.99
CA ARG A 147 -0.45 -23.19 15.58
C ARG A 147 -0.90 -22.06 14.64
N ILE A 148 -1.91 -21.31 15.05
CA ILE A 148 -2.37 -20.13 14.30
C ILE A 148 -1.22 -19.12 14.14
N SER A 149 -0.50 -18.83 15.23
CA SER A 149 0.63 -17.90 15.22
C SER A 149 1.75 -18.34 14.28
N GLU A 150 2.13 -19.62 14.32
CA GLU A 150 3.14 -20.21 13.44
C GLU A 150 2.76 -20.09 11.95
N VAL A 151 1.52 -20.45 11.62
CA VAL A 151 1.03 -20.43 10.23
C VAL A 151 0.92 -18.99 9.71
N SER A 152 0.38 -18.09 10.51
CA SER A 152 0.26 -16.66 10.12
C SER A 152 1.62 -16.01 9.93
N ALA A 153 2.58 -16.31 10.83
CA ALA A 153 3.95 -15.79 10.67
C ALA A 153 4.58 -16.27 9.35
N ARG A 154 4.43 -17.54 9.01
CA ARG A 154 4.94 -18.08 7.74
C ARG A 154 4.32 -17.37 6.54
N PHE A 155 2.99 -17.28 6.48
CA PHE A 155 2.32 -16.63 5.34
C PHE A 155 2.68 -15.14 5.20
N THR A 156 2.83 -14.43 6.32
CA THR A 156 3.23 -13.01 6.28
C THR A 156 4.66 -12.86 5.77
N LEU A 157 5.58 -13.72 6.22
CA LEU A 157 6.97 -13.71 5.75
C LEU A 157 7.08 -14.09 4.26
N ASP A 158 6.35 -15.10 3.83
CA ASP A 158 6.32 -15.55 2.42
C ASP A 158 5.71 -14.47 1.50
N ALA A 159 4.75 -13.69 1.98
CA ALA A 159 4.13 -12.59 1.22
C ALA A 159 4.96 -11.31 1.20
N MET A 160 5.99 -11.15 2.04
CA MET A 160 6.77 -9.93 2.18
C MET A 160 7.45 -9.46 0.88
N PRO A 161 8.13 -10.34 0.10
CA PRO A 161 8.73 -9.93 -1.18
C PRO A 161 7.69 -9.39 -2.16
N GLY A 162 6.51 -10.02 -2.23
CA GLY A 162 5.40 -9.55 -3.08
C GLY A 162 4.87 -8.18 -2.67
N LYS A 163 4.71 -7.93 -1.36
CA LYS A 163 4.32 -6.60 -0.86
C LYS A 163 5.37 -5.54 -1.18
N GLN A 164 6.67 -5.86 -1.07
CA GLN A 164 7.75 -4.93 -1.42
C GLN A 164 7.76 -4.62 -2.91
N MET A 165 7.63 -5.63 -3.78
CA MET A 165 7.53 -5.41 -5.24
C MET A 165 6.31 -4.57 -5.62
N ALA A 166 5.17 -4.75 -4.94
CA ALA A 166 4.00 -3.91 -5.18
C ALA A 166 4.24 -2.44 -4.80
N ILE A 167 4.94 -2.18 -3.67
CA ILE A 167 5.33 -0.82 -3.27
C ILE A 167 6.28 -0.20 -4.30
N ASP A 168 7.23 -0.98 -4.83
CA ASP A 168 8.17 -0.52 -5.85
C ASP A 168 7.46 -0.22 -7.17
N ALA A 169 6.50 -1.04 -7.56
CA ALA A 169 5.65 -0.80 -8.72
C ALA A 169 4.80 0.47 -8.56
N ASP A 170 4.18 0.69 -7.38
CA ASP A 170 3.43 1.91 -7.07
C ASP A 170 4.32 3.17 -7.12
N LEU A 171 5.55 3.07 -6.60
CA LEU A 171 6.54 4.15 -6.65
C LEU A 171 6.95 4.45 -8.10
N ASN A 172 7.26 3.42 -8.88
CA ASN A 172 7.67 3.56 -10.29
C ASN A 172 6.52 4.09 -11.16
N ALA A 173 5.28 3.71 -10.85
CA ALA A 173 4.09 4.25 -11.50
C ALA A 173 3.74 5.68 -11.05
N GLY A 174 4.47 6.25 -10.08
CA GLY A 174 4.19 7.58 -9.51
C GLY A 174 2.90 7.67 -8.71
N LEU A 175 2.35 6.54 -8.27
CA LEU A 175 1.14 6.48 -7.44
C LEU A 175 1.41 6.90 -6.00
N ILE A 176 2.64 6.70 -5.53
CA ILE A 176 3.11 7.09 -4.20
C ILE A 176 4.41 7.87 -4.31
N GLU A 177 4.68 8.73 -3.33
CA GLU A 177 5.93 9.47 -3.22
C GLU A 177 7.03 8.61 -2.55
N GLN A 178 8.29 9.00 -2.70
CA GLN A 178 9.45 8.27 -2.15
C GLN A 178 9.36 8.12 -0.62
N GLU A 179 8.90 9.16 0.09
CA GLU A 179 8.71 9.11 1.55
C GLU A 179 7.57 8.14 1.95
N GLU A 180 6.47 8.12 1.18
CA GLU A 180 5.38 7.18 1.41
C GLU A 180 5.83 5.73 1.11
N ALA A 181 6.60 5.51 0.05
CA ALA A 181 7.18 4.19 -0.25
C ALA A 181 8.12 3.71 0.86
N LYS A 182 8.98 4.60 1.39
CA LYS A 182 9.85 4.30 2.52
C LYS A 182 9.06 3.94 3.78
N LYS A 183 7.98 4.68 4.06
CA LYS A 183 7.08 4.42 5.18
C LYS A 183 6.40 3.05 5.03
N ARG A 184 5.83 2.74 3.86
CA ARG A 184 5.18 1.45 3.60
C ARG A 184 6.14 0.28 3.67
N ARG A 185 7.38 0.42 3.17
CA ARG A 185 8.43 -0.61 3.34
C ARG A 185 8.78 -0.83 4.80
N SER A 186 8.88 0.25 5.59
CA SER A 186 9.10 0.14 7.03
C SER A 186 7.93 -0.54 7.74
N GLU A 187 6.68 -0.26 7.37
CA GLU A 187 5.49 -0.94 7.92
C GLU A 187 5.49 -2.43 7.59
N VAL A 188 5.84 -2.82 6.35
CA VAL A 188 5.95 -4.25 5.94
C VAL A 188 7.05 -4.97 6.73
N ALA A 189 8.20 -4.32 6.95
CA ALA A 189 9.28 -4.89 7.77
C ALA A 189 8.84 -5.06 9.24
N GLN A 190 8.19 -4.04 9.82
CA GLN A 190 7.67 -4.12 11.19
C GLN A 190 6.57 -5.19 11.33
N GLU A 191 5.74 -5.38 10.31
CA GLU A 191 4.74 -6.46 10.28
C GLU A 191 5.41 -7.82 10.31
N ALA A 192 6.46 -8.04 9.52
CA ALA A 192 7.23 -9.28 9.51
C ALA A 192 7.91 -9.55 10.86
N ASP A 193 8.53 -8.52 11.46
CA ASP A 193 9.17 -8.60 12.79
C ASP A 193 8.14 -8.92 13.88
N PHE A 194 6.95 -8.31 13.81
CA PHE A 194 5.86 -8.57 14.74
C PHE A 194 5.39 -10.03 14.68
N TYR A 195 5.09 -10.55 13.48
CA TYR A 195 4.62 -11.94 13.34
C TYR A 195 5.72 -12.96 13.67
N GLY A 196 6.98 -12.68 13.32
CA GLY A 196 8.11 -13.51 13.72
C GLY A 196 8.29 -13.57 15.24
N SER A 197 8.19 -12.42 15.91
CA SER A 197 8.23 -12.31 17.38
C SER A 197 7.04 -13.00 18.05
N MET A 198 5.84 -12.93 17.42
CA MET A 198 4.64 -13.61 17.87
C MET A 198 4.75 -15.13 17.84
N ASP A 199 5.35 -15.70 16.79
CA ASP A 199 5.60 -17.15 16.75
C ASP A 199 6.51 -17.58 17.90
N GLY A 200 7.58 -16.83 18.16
CA GLY A 200 8.48 -17.07 19.28
C GLY A 200 7.79 -17.00 20.64
N ALA A 201 7.02 -15.92 20.89
CA ALA A 201 6.29 -15.70 22.13
C ALA A 201 5.21 -16.78 22.36
N SER A 202 4.51 -17.20 21.32
CA SER A 202 3.49 -18.27 21.39
C SER A 202 4.09 -19.64 21.74
N LYS A 203 5.31 -19.94 21.27
CA LYS A 203 6.03 -21.16 21.66
C LYS A 203 6.44 -21.13 23.14
N PHE A 204 6.79 -19.95 23.64
CA PHE A 204 7.11 -19.75 25.06
C PHE A 204 5.89 -19.96 25.95
N VAL A 205 4.72 -19.43 25.58
CA VAL A 205 3.43 -19.67 26.29
C VAL A 205 3.07 -21.15 26.33
N ARG A 206 3.33 -21.88 25.26
CA ARG A 206 3.11 -23.35 25.25
C ARG A 206 4.05 -24.06 26.20
N GLY A 207 5.32 -23.66 26.29
CA GLY A 207 6.28 -24.23 27.25
C GLY A 207 5.84 -24.03 28.71
N ASP A 208 5.35 -22.82 29.00
CA ASP A 208 4.83 -22.47 30.32
C ASP A 208 3.57 -23.29 30.72
N ALA A 209 2.65 -23.55 29.78
CA ALA A 209 1.51 -24.42 30.04
C ALA A 209 1.91 -25.85 30.36
N ILE A 210 2.99 -26.39 29.74
CA ILE A 210 3.57 -27.71 30.08
C ILE A 210 4.19 -27.65 31.48
N ALA A 211 4.97 -26.64 31.79
CA ALA A 211 5.58 -26.44 33.10
C ALA A 211 4.53 -26.38 34.22
N GLY A 212 3.45 -25.58 33.99
CA GLY A 212 2.33 -25.50 34.92
C GLY A 212 1.66 -26.84 35.19
N LEU A 213 1.50 -27.70 34.18
CA LEU A 213 0.98 -29.05 34.33
C LEU A 213 1.90 -29.93 35.21
N LEU A 214 3.20 -29.85 34.97
CA LEU A 214 4.19 -30.63 35.79
C LEU A 214 4.23 -30.14 37.22
N ILE A 215 4.20 -28.84 37.45
CA ILE A 215 4.14 -28.22 38.78
C ILE A 215 2.91 -28.69 39.55
N LEU A 216 1.77 -28.78 38.89
CA LEU A 216 0.54 -29.28 39.49
C LEU A 216 0.67 -30.72 40.00
N PHE A 217 1.25 -31.62 39.19
CA PHE A 217 1.52 -33.01 39.66
C PHE A 217 2.50 -33.02 40.82
N ILE A 218 3.54 -32.17 40.79
CA ILE A 218 4.48 -32.04 41.90
C ILE A 218 3.77 -31.56 43.17
N ASN A 219 2.91 -30.53 43.07
CA ASN A 219 2.15 -30.01 44.21
C ASN A 219 1.22 -31.06 44.81
N LEU A 220 0.49 -31.81 43.98
CA LEU A 220 -0.46 -32.79 44.43
C LEU A 220 0.26 -34.00 45.09
N ILE A 221 1.20 -34.61 44.38
CA ILE A 221 1.91 -35.82 44.87
C ILE A 221 2.85 -35.46 46.01
N GLY A 222 3.66 -34.40 45.83
CA GLY A 222 4.62 -33.89 46.80
C GLY A 222 3.93 -33.37 48.07
N GLY A 223 2.84 -32.62 47.90
CA GLY A 223 2.05 -32.11 49.02
C GLY A 223 1.44 -33.21 49.88
N VAL A 224 0.78 -34.19 49.27
CA VAL A 224 0.23 -35.35 50.00
C VAL A 224 1.35 -36.14 50.72
N ALA A 225 2.49 -36.36 50.05
CA ALA A 225 3.61 -37.06 50.67
C ALA A 225 4.20 -36.28 51.86
N ILE A 226 4.39 -34.97 51.74
CA ILE A 226 4.86 -34.09 52.83
C ILE A 226 3.86 -34.09 53.97
N GLY A 227 2.56 -33.93 53.68
CA GLY A 227 1.49 -33.94 54.70
C GLY A 227 1.49 -35.24 55.49
N MET A 228 1.66 -36.37 54.86
CA MET A 228 1.72 -37.69 55.51
C MET A 228 3.03 -37.91 56.29
N ILE A 229 4.18 -37.67 55.67
CA ILE A 229 5.48 -38.05 56.21
C ILE A 229 5.98 -37.03 57.25
N GLN A 230 5.84 -35.73 56.98
CA GLN A 230 6.38 -34.70 57.87
C GLN A 230 5.37 -34.20 58.90
N HIS A 231 4.06 -34.16 58.57
CA HIS A 231 3.03 -33.60 59.42
C HIS A 231 2.06 -34.63 59.98
N SER A 232 2.33 -35.93 59.76
CA SER A 232 1.54 -37.06 60.31
C SER A 232 0.03 -36.97 60.00
N MET A 233 -0.35 -36.36 58.88
CA MET A 233 -1.75 -36.24 58.42
C MET A 233 -2.25 -37.63 57.92
N SER A 234 -3.55 -37.90 58.07
CA SER A 234 -4.15 -39.02 57.39
C SER A 234 -4.10 -38.86 55.86
N PHE A 235 -4.01 -39.93 55.06
CA PHE A 235 -4.07 -39.85 53.60
C PHE A 235 -5.31 -39.09 53.12
N GLY A 236 -6.45 -39.29 53.78
CA GLY A 236 -7.70 -38.63 53.42
C GLY A 236 -7.68 -37.09 53.69
N ASP A 237 -7.10 -36.68 54.78
CA ASP A 237 -7.02 -35.25 55.16
C ASP A 237 -5.92 -34.54 54.34
N ALA A 238 -4.76 -35.14 54.20
CA ALA A 238 -3.70 -34.63 53.32
C ALA A 238 -4.19 -34.51 51.88
N GLY A 239 -4.89 -35.54 51.36
CA GLY A 239 -5.49 -35.51 50.06
C GLY A 239 -6.48 -34.37 49.85
N LYS A 240 -7.37 -34.12 50.82
CA LYS A 240 -8.35 -32.99 50.72
C LYS A 240 -7.68 -31.65 50.72
N VAL A 241 -6.77 -31.38 51.67
CA VAL A 241 -6.12 -30.08 51.81
C VAL A 241 -5.23 -29.77 50.61
N TYR A 242 -4.34 -30.69 50.23
CA TYR A 242 -3.42 -30.46 49.12
C TYR A 242 -4.11 -30.51 47.77
N ALA A 243 -5.21 -31.28 47.58
CA ALA A 243 -6.02 -31.20 46.37
C ALA A 243 -6.68 -29.84 46.21
N LEU A 244 -7.28 -29.28 47.28
CA LEU A 244 -7.89 -27.95 47.22
C LEU A 244 -6.87 -26.88 46.88
N LEU A 245 -5.73 -26.88 47.60
CA LEU A 245 -4.66 -25.89 47.31
C LEU A 245 -4.08 -26.01 45.92
N THR A 246 -3.85 -27.24 45.45
CA THR A 246 -3.31 -27.52 44.11
C THR A 246 -4.29 -27.14 43.01
N ILE A 247 -5.59 -27.45 43.17
CA ILE A 247 -6.63 -27.05 42.20
C ILE A 247 -6.76 -25.52 42.17
N GLY A 248 -6.76 -24.88 43.34
CA GLY A 248 -6.82 -23.41 43.44
C GLY A 248 -5.62 -22.74 42.79
N ASP A 249 -4.41 -23.16 43.10
CA ASP A 249 -3.15 -22.70 42.50
C ASP A 249 -3.15 -22.87 40.98
N GLY A 250 -3.51 -24.06 40.52
CA GLY A 250 -3.61 -24.40 39.12
C GLY A 250 -4.61 -23.52 38.36
N LEU A 251 -5.78 -23.23 38.94
CA LEU A 251 -6.79 -22.36 38.32
C LEU A 251 -6.36 -20.91 38.25
N VAL A 252 -5.81 -20.37 39.33
CA VAL A 252 -5.29 -18.98 39.36
C VAL A 252 -4.20 -18.81 38.33
N ALA A 253 -3.37 -19.80 38.11
CA ALA A 253 -2.34 -19.80 37.07
C ALA A 253 -2.91 -19.93 35.64
N GLN A 254 -3.99 -20.74 35.47
CA GLN A 254 -4.56 -21.01 34.14
C GLN A 254 -5.37 -19.85 33.55
N LEU A 255 -6.07 -19.07 34.37
CA LEU A 255 -6.88 -17.96 33.88
C LEU A 255 -6.08 -16.95 33.05
N PRO A 256 -4.94 -16.41 33.53
CA PRO A 256 -4.08 -15.56 32.72
C PRO A 256 -3.57 -16.26 31.44
N SER A 257 -3.26 -17.57 31.51
CA SER A 257 -2.84 -18.34 30.35
C SER A 257 -3.89 -18.37 29.26
N LEU A 258 -5.13 -18.65 29.63
CA LEU A 258 -6.26 -18.71 28.72
C LEU A 258 -6.53 -17.33 28.09
N LEU A 259 -6.54 -16.29 28.88
CA LEU A 259 -6.76 -14.90 28.42
C LEU A 259 -5.66 -14.46 27.45
N LEU A 260 -4.39 -14.67 27.79
CA LEU A 260 -3.25 -14.29 26.95
C LEU A 260 -3.16 -15.13 25.67
N SER A 261 -3.44 -16.44 25.74
CA SER A 261 -3.50 -17.30 24.54
C SER A 261 -4.63 -16.89 23.59
N THR A 262 -5.79 -16.52 24.15
CA THR A 262 -6.91 -16.00 23.38
C THR A 262 -6.57 -14.64 22.77
N ALA A 263 -5.94 -13.74 23.53
CA ALA A 263 -5.45 -12.46 23.04
C ALA A 263 -4.45 -12.62 21.89
N ALA A 264 -3.53 -13.59 22.01
CA ALA A 264 -2.58 -13.95 20.98
C ALA A 264 -3.27 -14.45 19.70
N ALA A 265 -4.25 -15.34 19.83
CA ALA A 265 -5.03 -15.82 18.70
C ALA A 265 -5.79 -14.68 18.00
N ILE A 266 -6.47 -13.82 18.76
CA ILE A 266 -7.19 -12.64 18.24
C ILE A 266 -6.24 -11.72 17.49
N MET A 267 -5.09 -11.38 18.09
CA MET A 267 -4.14 -10.44 17.49
C MET A 267 -3.54 -10.97 16.18
N VAL A 268 -3.24 -12.26 16.13
CA VAL A 268 -2.63 -12.87 14.94
C VAL A 268 -3.63 -13.11 13.81
N THR A 269 -4.91 -13.34 14.14
CA THR A 269 -5.98 -13.49 13.15
C THR A 269 -6.60 -12.16 12.70
N ARG A 270 -6.12 -11.06 13.26
CA ARG A 270 -6.65 -9.73 12.96
C ARG A 270 -6.30 -9.29 11.55
N VAL A 271 -7.32 -8.92 10.79
CA VAL A 271 -7.18 -8.25 9.51
C VAL A 271 -7.18 -6.74 9.74
N SER A 272 -6.23 -6.03 9.14
CA SER A 272 -6.19 -4.56 9.20
C SER A 272 -7.48 -3.95 8.65
N SER A 273 -8.22 -3.22 9.48
CA SER A 273 -9.46 -2.58 9.09
C SER A 273 -9.67 -1.26 9.85
N SER A 274 -10.59 -0.44 9.34
CA SER A 274 -11.00 0.81 9.98
C SER A 274 -11.99 0.63 11.13
N GLU A 275 -12.44 -0.60 11.40
CA GLU A 275 -13.45 -0.92 12.40
C GLU A 275 -12.89 -1.85 13.47
N ASP A 276 -13.33 -1.72 14.71
CA ASP A 276 -12.99 -2.66 15.77
C ASP A 276 -13.65 -4.04 15.53
N MET A 277 -13.16 -5.07 16.25
CA MET A 277 -13.65 -6.44 16.08
C MET A 277 -15.15 -6.58 16.40
N GLY A 278 -15.64 -5.85 17.41
CA GLY A 278 -17.05 -5.90 17.81
C GLY A 278 -17.95 -5.36 16.70
N GLN A 279 -17.55 -4.26 16.07
CA GLN A 279 -18.26 -3.66 14.94
C GLN A 279 -18.23 -4.56 13.71
N GLN A 280 -17.06 -5.16 13.39
CA GLN A 280 -16.94 -6.11 12.29
C GLN A 280 -17.82 -7.34 12.46
N VAL A 281 -17.77 -7.97 13.64
CA VAL A 281 -18.60 -9.15 13.96
C VAL A 281 -20.08 -8.78 13.87
N ASN A 282 -20.48 -7.66 14.49
CA ASN A 282 -21.86 -7.21 14.43
C ASN A 282 -22.32 -6.97 13.00
N ARG A 283 -21.53 -6.28 12.19
CA ARG A 283 -21.86 -6.00 10.79
C ARG A 283 -21.93 -7.27 9.94
N GLN A 284 -20.99 -8.21 10.12
CA GLN A 284 -20.93 -9.42 9.29
C GLN A 284 -21.91 -10.50 9.72
N MET A 285 -22.06 -10.76 11.03
CA MET A 285 -22.98 -11.77 11.54
C MET A 285 -24.44 -11.37 11.43
N PHE A 286 -24.75 -10.10 11.65
CA PHE A 286 -26.12 -9.59 11.65
C PHE A 286 -26.49 -8.79 10.39
N ALA A 287 -25.65 -8.79 9.35
CA ALA A 287 -25.91 -8.12 8.08
C ALA A 287 -27.12 -8.73 7.34
N SER A 288 -27.32 -10.02 7.45
CA SER A 288 -28.35 -10.75 6.71
C SER A 288 -29.58 -11.08 7.57
N PRO A 289 -30.67 -10.31 7.47
CA PRO A 289 -31.92 -10.62 8.17
C PRO A 289 -32.51 -11.99 7.76
N LYS A 290 -32.21 -12.47 6.55
CA LYS A 290 -32.65 -13.79 6.06
C LYS A 290 -32.00 -14.93 6.86
N ALA A 291 -30.69 -14.84 7.14
CA ALA A 291 -29.99 -15.86 7.91
C ALA A 291 -30.55 -15.96 9.34
N LEU A 292 -30.76 -14.83 10.00
CA LEU A 292 -31.38 -14.77 11.33
C LEU A 292 -32.81 -15.32 11.34
N ALA A 293 -33.62 -15.01 10.31
CA ALA A 293 -34.99 -15.51 10.20
C ALA A 293 -35.02 -17.04 10.03
N ILE A 294 -34.12 -17.60 9.20
CA ILE A 294 -34.02 -19.06 9.03
C ILE A 294 -33.56 -19.73 10.32
N SER A 295 -32.56 -19.16 11.02
CA SER A 295 -32.12 -19.67 12.31
C SER A 295 -33.21 -19.65 13.35
N ALA A 296 -33.99 -18.55 13.39
CA ALA A 296 -35.15 -18.44 14.28
C ALA A 296 -36.20 -19.53 13.98
N ALA A 297 -36.52 -19.77 12.71
CA ALA A 297 -37.46 -20.81 12.31
C ALA A 297 -36.98 -22.21 12.71
N ILE A 298 -35.69 -22.54 12.54
CA ILE A 298 -35.11 -23.80 12.95
C ILE A 298 -35.19 -23.98 14.49
N LEU A 299 -34.82 -22.93 15.26
CA LEU A 299 -34.89 -22.99 16.73
C LEU A 299 -36.32 -23.20 17.21
N ILE A 300 -37.30 -22.50 16.64
CA ILE A 300 -38.70 -22.67 16.99
C ILE A 300 -39.20 -24.08 16.62
N ALA A 301 -38.84 -24.59 15.45
CA ALA A 301 -39.19 -25.95 15.04
C ALA A 301 -38.56 -27.00 15.99
N MET A 302 -37.29 -26.85 16.41
CA MET A 302 -36.68 -27.73 17.41
C MET A 302 -37.37 -27.61 18.76
N GLY A 303 -37.76 -26.40 19.15
CA GLY A 303 -38.50 -26.16 20.38
C GLY A 303 -39.91 -26.75 20.39
N ALA A 304 -40.49 -27.09 19.23
CA ALA A 304 -41.79 -27.75 19.12
C ALA A 304 -41.71 -29.28 19.27
N VAL A 305 -40.51 -29.87 19.24
CA VAL A 305 -40.31 -31.32 19.38
C VAL A 305 -40.55 -31.76 20.84
N PRO A 306 -41.42 -32.79 21.08
CA PRO A 306 -41.64 -33.32 22.45
C PRO A 306 -40.31 -33.80 23.11
N GLY A 307 -40.10 -33.38 24.35
CA GLY A 307 -38.89 -33.75 25.12
C GLY A 307 -37.74 -32.74 25.02
N MET A 308 -37.83 -31.71 24.16
CA MET A 308 -36.86 -30.63 24.13
C MET A 308 -37.23 -29.53 25.15
N PRO A 309 -36.26 -28.71 25.62
CA PRO A 309 -36.52 -27.58 26.52
C PRO A 309 -37.20 -26.43 25.78
N HIS A 310 -38.52 -26.49 25.63
CA HIS A 310 -39.35 -25.60 24.84
C HIS A 310 -39.08 -24.12 25.10
N VAL A 311 -38.97 -23.70 26.35
CA VAL A 311 -38.76 -22.30 26.75
C VAL A 311 -37.44 -21.74 26.21
N SER A 312 -36.38 -22.53 26.26
CA SER A 312 -35.06 -22.09 25.77
C SER A 312 -35.03 -21.95 24.26
N PHE A 313 -35.50 -22.95 23.54
CA PHE A 313 -35.46 -22.95 22.08
C PHE A 313 -36.44 -21.93 21.46
N ILE A 314 -37.68 -21.90 21.94
CA ILE A 314 -38.68 -20.96 21.45
C ILE A 314 -38.32 -19.52 21.86
N GLY A 315 -37.83 -19.32 23.10
CA GLY A 315 -37.38 -18.02 23.57
C GLY A 315 -36.23 -17.43 22.75
N LEU A 316 -35.17 -18.23 22.49
CA LEU A 316 -34.05 -17.81 21.63
C LEU A 316 -34.49 -17.63 20.18
N GLY A 317 -35.35 -18.50 19.66
CA GLY A 317 -35.92 -18.38 18.33
C GLY A 317 -36.75 -17.10 18.16
N ALA A 318 -37.58 -16.75 19.16
CA ALA A 318 -38.33 -15.50 19.15
C ALA A 318 -37.43 -14.25 19.22
N LEU A 319 -36.35 -14.28 20.02
CA LEU A 319 -35.37 -13.19 20.06
C LEU A 319 -34.64 -13.02 18.72
N ALA A 320 -34.20 -14.11 18.11
CA ALA A 320 -33.55 -14.10 16.79
C ALA A 320 -34.52 -13.59 15.70
N GLY A 321 -35.80 -13.99 15.74
CA GLY A 321 -36.84 -13.52 14.83
C GLY A 321 -37.16 -12.04 15.00
N ALA A 322 -37.23 -11.56 16.23
CA ALA A 322 -37.40 -10.13 16.53
C ALA A 322 -36.23 -9.29 16.03
N ALA A 323 -34.98 -9.78 16.22
CA ALA A 323 -33.79 -9.14 15.70
C ALA A 323 -33.78 -9.09 14.17
N ALA A 324 -34.14 -10.21 13.49
CA ALA A 324 -34.26 -10.27 12.04
C ALA A 324 -35.28 -9.27 11.51
N TYR A 325 -36.45 -9.19 12.14
CA TYR A 325 -37.51 -8.25 11.78
C TYR A 325 -37.06 -6.78 11.97
N TRP A 326 -36.40 -6.47 13.09
CA TRP A 326 -35.92 -5.13 13.37
C TRP A 326 -34.85 -4.66 12.37
N ILE A 327 -33.89 -5.55 12.02
CA ILE A 327 -32.85 -5.26 11.04
C ILE A 327 -33.48 -5.08 9.64
N TRP A 328 -34.38 -5.96 9.26
CA TRP A 328 -35.09 -5.87 7.98
C TRP A 328 -35.90 -4.57 7.86
N HIS A 329 -36.63 -4.19 8.93
CA HIS A 329 -37.40 -2.96 8.97
C HIS A 329 -36.50 -1.73 8.85
N ARG A 330 -35.36 -1.73 9.55
CA ARG A 330 -34.38 -0.64 9.48
C ARG A 330 -33.74 -0.53 8.08
N GLN A 331 -33.39 -1.64 7.46
CA GLN A 331 -32.85 -1.67 6.10
C GLN A 331 -33.87 -1.20 5.05
N ASN A 332 -35.11 -1.61 5.16
CA ASN A 332 -36.19 -1.16 4.26
C ASN A 332 -36.48 0.32 4.42
N LYS A 333 -36.47 0.84 5.65
CA LYS A 333 -36.65 2.27 5.90
C LYS A 333 -35.50 3.08 5.31
N ALA A 334 -34.26 2.61 5.44
CA ALA A 334 -33.10 3.26 4.84
C ALA A 334 -33.15 3.24 3.30
N LYS A 335 -33.61 2.14 2.69
CA LYS A 335 -33.82 2.06 1.23
C LYS A 335 -34.91 3.03 0.76
N GLN A 336 -36.03 3.11 1.48
CA GLN A 336 -37.13 4.04 1.14
C GLN A 336 -36.70 5.50 1.23
N VAL A 337 -35.88 5.86 2.24
CA VAL A 337 -35.32 7.21 2.36
C VAL A 337 -34.37 7.51 1.21
N ALA A 338 -33.47 6.58 0.87
CA ALA A 338 -32.57 6.73 -0.27
C ALA A 338 -33.32 6.83 -1.61
N GLU A 339 -34.37 6.01 -1.83
CA GLU A 339 -35.23 6.09 -3.01
C GLU A 339 -36.03 7.39 -3.07
N GLN A 340 -36.47 7.90 -1.93
CA GLN A 340 -37.15 9.21 -1.84
C GLN A 340 -36.20 10.38 -2.09
N GLU A 341 -34.94 10.30 -1.64
CA GLU A 341 -33.92 11.29 -1.97
C GLU A 341 -33.57 11.29 -3.47
N VAL A 342 -33.41 10.10 -4.06
CA VAL A 342 -33.18 9.96 -5.51
C VAL A 342 -34.40 10.47 -6.31
N ARG A 343 -35.63 10.13 -5.90
CA ARG A 343 -36.85 10.69 -6.51
C ARG A 343 -36.95 12.20 -6.33
N ARG A 344 -36.62 12.71 -5.15
CA ARG A 344 -36.62 14.15 -4.88
C ARG A 344 -35.58 14.90 -5.70
N GLN A 345 -34.41 14.30 -5.91
CA GLN A 345 -33.41 14.81 -6.85
C GLN A 345 -33.86 14.70 -8.31
N GLN A 346 -34.54 13.62 -8.69
CA GLN A 346 -35.13 13.48 -10.02
C GLN A 346 -36.35 14.38 -10.25
N GLU A 347 -37.15 14.68 -9.24
CA GLU A 347 -38.25 15.64 -9.32
C GLU A 347 -37.80 17.10 -9.29
N LEU A 348 -36.63 17.40 -8.70
CA LEU A 348 -36.01 18.72 -8.75
C LEU A 348 -35.36 19.03 -10.11
N LEU A 349 -34.93 18.01 -10.87
CA LEU A 349 -34.37 18.14 -12.20
C LEU A 349 -35.39 18.62 -13.28
N PRO A 350 -36.70 18.14 -13.30
CA PRO A 350 -37.66 18.66 -14.24
C PRO A 350 -38.27 20.04 -13.87
N ALA A 351 -38.33 20.38 -12.57
CA ALA A 351 -38.81 21.68 -12.13
C ALA A 351 -37.84 22.83 -12.48
N GLN A 352 -36.53 22.56 -12.56
CA GLN A 352 -35.53 23.50 -13.10
C GLN A 352 -35.51 23.54 -14.62
N ARG A 353 -36.05 22.50 -15.34
CA ARG A 353 -36.15 22.46 -16.81
C ARG A 353 -37.44 23.09 -17.35
N ALA A 354 -38.44 23.34 -16.52
CA ALA A 354 -39.73 23.89 -16.95
C ALA A 354 -39.80 25.44 -16.84
N GLN A 355 -38.76 26.10 -16.38
CA GLN A 355 -38.67 27.56 -16.40
C GLN A 355 -37.54 27.96 -17.32
N GLU A 356 -37.93 28.65 -18.39
CA GLU A 356 -37.14 29.29 -19.40
C GLU A 356 -36.71 28.43 -20.60
N VAL A 357 -37.47 28.55 -21.69
CA VAL A 357 -36.87 28.55 -23.02
C VAL A 357 -36.05 29.83 -23.11
N LYS A 358 -34.86 29.76 -22.53
CA LYS A 358 -33.83 30.79 -22.70
C LYS A 358 -33.38 30.73 -24.17
N GLU A 359 -33.41 31.81 -24.89
CA GLU A 359 -32.67 31.91 -26.16
C GLU A 359 -31.23 31.47 -25.92
N LEU A 360 -30.68 30.63 -26.82
CA LEU A 360 -29.33 30.11 -26.77
C LEU A 360 -28.34 31.28 -26.53
N GLY A 361 -27.75 31.28 -25.35
CA GLY A 361 -26.71 32.23 -24.96
C GLY A 361 -25.32 31.59 -25.05
N TRP A 362 -24.27 32.40 -24.93
CA TRP A 362 -22.90 31.89 -24.86
C TRP A 362 -22.65 30.96 -23.70
N ASP A 363 -23.45 31.02 -22.63
CA ASP A 363 -23.37 30.12 -21.47
C ASP A 363 -23.86 28.68 -21.78
N ASP A 364 -24.60 28.49 -22.88
CA ASP A 364 -25.09 27.20 -23.35
C ASP A 364 -24.09 26.50 -24.28
N VAL A 365 -23.02 27.16 -24.68
CA VAL A 365 -21.92 26.59 -25.47
C VAL A 365 -20.92 26.00 -24.52
N THR A 366 -21.03 24.65 -24.30
CA THR A 366 -20.05 23.95 -23.47
C THR A 366 -18.67 23.97 -24.13
N PRO A 367 -17.62 24.48 -23.45
CA PRO A 367 -16.28 24.44 -24.00
C PRO A 367 -15.82 22.99 -24.18
N VAL A 368 -15.02 22.78 -25.22
CA VAL A 368 -14.45 21.46 -25.51
C VAL A 368 -13.42 21.09 -24.43
N ASP A 369 -13.49 19.86 -23.90
CA ASP A 369 -12.53 19.39 -22.94
C ASP A 369 -11.13 19.30 -23.56
N MET A 370 -10.12 19.83 -22.86
CA MET A 370 -8.73 19.74 -23.32
C MET A 370 -8.25 18.30 -23.38
N VAL A 371 -8.62 17.48 -22.39
CA VAL A 371 -8.33 16.06 -22.36
C VAL A 371 -9.60 15.29 -21.95
N GLY A 372 -10.09 14.41 -22.80
CA GLY A 372 -11.25 13.56 -22.54
C GLY A 372 -10.86 12.07 -22.56
N LEU A 373 -11.50 11.31 -21.70
CA LEU A 373 -11.50 9.85 -21.71
C LEU A 373 -12.95 9.37 -21.83
N GLU A 374 -13.31 8.86 -22.98
CA GLU A 374 -14.61 8.25 -23.20
C GLU A 374 -14.54 6.74 -22.96
N VAL A 375 -15.49 6.19 -22.21
CA VAL A 375 -15.52 4.77 -21.82
C VAL A 375 -16.80 4.08 -22.23
N GLY A 376 -16.68 2.88 -22.78
CA GLY A 376 -17.82 2.00 -23.06
C GLY A 376 -18.50 1.50 -21.77
N TYR A 377 -19.72 1.06 -21.87
CA TYR A 377 -20.56 0.78 -20.68
C TYR A 377 -20.00 -0.29 -19.74
N ARG A 378 -19.24 -1.27 -20.22
CA ARG A 378 -18.58 -2.29 -19.38
C ARG A 378 -17.41 -1.77 -18.57
N LEU A 379 -16.88 -0.62 -18.93
CA LEU A 379 -15.73 0.01 -18.24
C LEU A 379 -16.17 0.97 -17.14
N ILE A 380 -17.46 1.29 -17.02
CA ILE A 380 -18.01 2.17 -15.97
C ILE A 380 -17.59 1.74 -14.56
N PRO A 381 -17.60 0.43 -14.19
CA PRO A 381 -17.15 0.00 -12.86
C PRO A 381 -15.70 0.34 -12.53
N LEU A 382 -14.82 0.47 -13.53
CA LEU A 382 -13.42 0.88 -13.32
C LEU A 382 -13.31 2.36 -12.88
N VAL A 383 -14.31 3.18 -13.23
CA VAL A 383 -14.36 4.62 -12.94
C VAL A 383 -15.15 4.90 -11.67
N ASP A 384 -16.19 4.12 -11.36
CA ASP A 384 -17.07 4.33 -10.22
C ASP A 384 -16.37 3.95 -8.90
N ARG A 385 -16.15 4.97 -8.04
CA ARG A 385 -15.55 4.79 -6.71
C ARG A 385 -16.37 3.88 -5.79
N ASN A 386 -17.69 3.87 -5.92
CA ASN A 386 -18.59 3.05 -5.09
C ASN A 386 -18.49 1.57 -5.44
N GLN A 387 -17.97 1.25 -6.63
CA GLN A 387 -17.74 -0.11 -7.12
C GLN A 387 -16.27 -0.53 -7.03
N GLY A 388 -15.42 0.24 -6.33
CA GLY A 388 -13.99 -0.06 -6.14
C GLY A 388 -13.11 0.37 -7.32
N GLY A 389 -13.61 1.24 -8.22
CA GLY A 389 -12.86 1.74 -9.38
C GLY A 389 -11.60 2.52 -9.01
N GLN A 390 -10.45 2.06 -9.48
CA GLN A 390 -9.13 2.65 -9.21
C GLN A 390 -8.66 3.60 -10.32
N LEU A 391 -9.32 3.62 -11.47
CA LEU A 391 -8.86 4.36 -12.66
C LEU A 391 -8.72 5.86 -12.39
N LEU A 392 -9.65 6.48 -11.67
CA LEU A 392 -9.59 7.91 -11.29
C LEU A 392 -8.34 8.25 -10.46
N ALA A 393 -7.96 7.37 -9.53
CA ALA A 393 -6.77 7.58 -8.70
C ALA A 393 -5.49 7.49 -9.54
N ARG A 394 -5.43 6.51 -10.47
CA ARG A 394 -4.30 6.33 -11.40
C ARG A 394 -4.16 7.50 -12.36
N ILE A 395 -5.26 8.00 -12.94
CA ILE A 395 -5.26 9.19 -13.81
C ILE A 395 -4.73 10.42 -13.07
N LYS A 396 -5.11 10.63 -11.81
CA LYS A 396 -4.55 11.70 -10.98
C LYS A 396 -3.04 11.52 -10.76
N GLY A 397 -2.58 10.28 -10.53
CA GLY A 397 -1.17 9.94 -10.41
C GLY A 397 -0.38 10.25 -11.69
N VAL A 398 -0.88 9.80 -12.85
CA VAL A 398 -0.30 10.09 -14.16
C VAL A 398 -0.17 11.60 -14.39
N ARG A 399 -1.25 12.35 -14.15
CA ARG A 399 -1.26 13.80 -14.30
C ARG A 399 -0.25 14.49 -13.39
N LYS A 400 -0.13 14.09 -12.12
CA LYS A 400 0.87 14.61 -11.18
C LYS A 400 2.29 14.33 -11.67
N LYS A 401 2.57 13.08 -12.07
CA LYS A 401 3.88 12.65 -12.57
C LYS A 401 4.29 13.47 -13.80
N LEU A 402 3.42 13.55 -14.81
CA LEU A 402 3.72 14.30 -16.04
C LEU A 402 3.92 15.81 -15.76
N SER A 403 3.12 16.40 -14.86
CA SER A 403 3.31 17.81 -14.50
C SER A 403 4.66 18.07 -13.85
N GLN A 404 5.15 17.14 -13.02
CA GLN A 404 6.46 17.25 -12.38
C GLN A 404 7.61 16.99 -13.36
N GLU A 405 7.43 16.05 -14.29
CA GLU A 405 8.41 15.67 -15.29
C GLU A 405 8.57 16.75 -16.35
N LEU A 406 7.47 17.20 -16.93
CA LEU A 406 7.48 18.19 -18.02
C LEU A 406 7.67 19.63 -17.54
N GLY A 407 7.27 19.94 -16.29
CA GLY A 407 7.49 21.23 -15.66
C GLY A 407 6.33 22.21 -15.77
N PHE A 408 5.14 21.81 -16.24
CA PHE A 408 3.92 22.61 -16.25
C PHE A 408 2.71 21.78 -15.83
N LEU A 409 1.64 22.43 -15.37
CA LEU A 409 0.46 21.76 -14.87
C LEU A 409 -0.36 21.16 -16.01
N MET A 410 -0.44 19.84 -16.07
CA MET A 410 -1.28 19.11 -17.02
C MET A 410 -2.76 19.38 -16.78
N PRO A 411 -3.57 19.62 -17.85
CA PRO A 411 -5.00 19.86 -17.74
C PRO A 411 -5.74 18.67 -17.08
N SER A 412 -6.95 18.94 -16.57
CA SER A 412 -7.82 17.89 -16.02
C SER A 412 -8.26 16.92 -17.10
N VAL A 413 -8.30 15.63 -16.78
CA VAL A 413 -8.87 14.61 -17.66
C VAL A 413 -10.35 14.46 -17.29
N HIS A 414 -11.22 14.74 -18.24
CA HIS A 414 -12.67 14.60 -18.10
C HIS A 414 -13.08 13.21 -18.58
N ILE A 415 -13.77 12.45 -17.73
CA ILE A 415 -14.21 11.12 -18.06
C ILE A 415 -15.72 11.16 -18.35
N ARG A 416 -16.10 10.61 -19.49
CA ARG A 416 -17.50 10.51 -19.92
C ARG A 416 -17.81 9.08 -20.36
N ASP A 417 -19.01 8.62 -20.10
CA ASP A 417 -19.57 7.43 -20.70
C ASP A 417 -20.00 7.73 -22.15
N ASN A 418 -19.65 6.84 -23.06
CA ASN A 418 -20.04 6.93 -24.46
C ASN A 418 -20.65 5.60 -24.92
N LEU A 419 -21.96 5.63 -25.17
CA LEU A 419 -22.72 4.44 -25.58
C LEU A 419 -22.50 4.05 -27.04
N ASP A 420 -21.89 4.92 -27.84
CA ASP A 420 -21.55 4.64 -29.24
C ASP A 420 -20.26 3.80 -29.36
N LEU A 421 -19.49 3.69 -28.28
CA LEU A 421 -18.29 2.86 -28.22
C LEU A 421 -18.66 1.38 -28.00
N LEU A 422 -17.79 0.49 -28.47
CA LEU A 422 -17.87 -0.91 -28.11
C LEU A 422 -17.84 -1.09 -26.58
N PRO A 423 -18.52 -2.10 -26.02
CA PRO A 423 -18.66 -2.25 -24.57
C PRO A 423 -17.37 -2.20 -23.76
N ASN A 424 -16.31 -2.77 -24.31
CA ASN A 424 -14.98 -2.88 -23.69
C ASN A 424 -13.96 -1.85 -24.23
N ALA A 425 -14.41 -0.92 -25.10
CA ALA A 425 -13.53 0.09 -25.70
C ALA A 425 -13.50 1.37 -24.86
N TYR A 426 -12.37 2.05 -24.94
CA TYR A 426 -12.21 3.43 -24.48
C TYR A 426 -11.51 4.25 -25.55
N ARG A 427 -11.77 5.55 -25.53
CA ARG A 427 -11.23 6.52 -26.48
C ARG A 427 -10.62 7.70 -25.73
N LEU A 428 -9.43 8.12 -26.17
CA LEU A 428 -8.76 9.32 -25.67
C LEU A 428 -8.95 10.45 -26.66
N THR A 429 -9.41 11.58 -26.18
CA THR A 429 -9.62 12.79 -26.99
C THR A 429 -8.77 13.94 -26.47
N LEU A 430 -8.18 14.71 -27.39
CA LEU A 430 -7.51 15.95 -27.10
C LEU A 430 -8.23 17.08 -27.85
N MET A 431 -8.66 18.11 -27.14
CA MET A 431 -9.44 19.23 -27.70
C MET A 431 -10.63 18.75 -28.55
N GLY A 432 -11.30 17.66 -28.11
CA GLY A 432 -12.43 17.04 -28.79
C GLY A 432 -12.08 16.14 -29.98
N VAL A 433 -10.79 16.04 -30.35
CA VAL A 433 -10.33 15.16 -31.42
C VAL A 433 -9.89 13.81 -30.87
N SER A 434 -10.35 12.72 -31.45
CA SER A 434 -9.94 11.36 -31.08
C SER A 434 -8.48 11.13 -31.50
N VAL A 435 -7.60 10.84 -30.52
CA VAL A 435 -6.18 10.60 -30.74
C VAL A 435 -5.78 9.12 -30.53
N ALA A 436 -6.56 8.39 -29.76
CA ALA A 436 -6.33 6.97 -29.53
C ALA A 436 -7.62 6.25 -29.11
N GLU A 437 -7.72 4.98 -29.47
CA GLU A 437 -8.82 4.09 -29.09
C GLU A 437 -8.24 2.68 -28.86
N ALA A 438 -8.74 1.97 -27.82
CA ALA A 438 -8.34 0.61 -27.55
C ALA A 438 -9.42 -0.17 -26.79
N GLU A 439 -9.30 -1.50 -26.81
CA GLU A 439 -10.19 -2.43 -26.09
C GLU A 439 -9.48 -3.04 -24.90
N ILE A 440 -10.16 -3.10 -23.75
CA ILE A 440 -9.65 -3.71 -22.51
C ILE A 440 -10.73 -4.60 -21.88
N TYR A 441 -10.29 -5.57 -21.09
CA TYR A 441 -11.18 -6.51 -20.40
C TYR A 441 -11.06 -6.31 -18.88
N PRO A 442 -12.09 -5.71 -18.23
CA PRO A 442 -12.06 -5.37 -16.80
C PRO A 442 -11.84 -6.56 -15.88
N ASP A 443 -12.34 -7.73 -16.28
CA ASP A 443 -12.26 -8.97 -15.48
C ASP A 443 -10.99 -9.78 -15.75
N ARG A 444 -10.04 -9.26 -16.54
CA ARG A 444 -8.81 -9.92 -16.94
C ARG A 444 -7.59 -9.03 -16.69
N GLU A 445 -6.43 -9.65 -16.72
CA GLU A 445 -5.13 -8.98 -16.62
C GLU A 445 -4.37 -9.11 -17.94
N LEU A 446 -3.63 -8.07 -18.32
CA LEU A 446 -2.84 -8.06 -19.53
C LEU A 446 -1.42 -8.57 -19.25
N ALA A 447 -1.05 -9.71 -19.82
CA ALA A 447 0.30 -10.26 -19.81
C ALA A 447 1.04 -9.77 -21.06
N ILE A 448 1.94 -8.82 -20.88
CA ILE A 448 2.73 -8.16 -21.95
C ILE A 448 4.03 -8.94 -22.15
N ASN A 449 4.36 -9.23 -23.40
CA ASN A 449 5.64 -9.86 -23.78
C ASN A 449 6.73 -8.79 -23.89
N PRO A 450 7.76 -8.78 -23.02
CA PRO A 450 8.84 -7.80 -23.09
C PRO A 450 9.92 -8.13 -24.14
N GLY A 451 9.74 -9.18 -24.94
CA GLY A 451 10.65 -9.61 -25.99
C GLY A 451 11.26 -11.01 -25.81
N GLN A 452 11.37 -11.51 -24.58
CA GLN A 452 11.84 -12.87 -24.30
C GLN A 452 10.95 -13.53 -23.25
N VAL A 453 10.12 -14.47 -23.68
CA VAL A 453 9.24 -15.25 -22.81
C VAL A 453 9.46 -16.74 -23.01
N PHE A 454 9.31 -17.53 -21.96
CA PHE A 454 9.63 -18.97 -21.95
C PHE A 454 8.40 -19.87 -22.16
N GLY A 455 7.34 -19.40 -22.78
CA GLY A 455 6.16 -20.20 -23.07
C GLY A 455 4.97 -19.37 -23.53
N SER A 456 3.93 -20.05 -24.05
CA SER A 456 2.68 -19.43 -24.45
C SER A 456 1.65 -19.46 -23.33
N LEU A 457 0.80 -18.43 -23.26
CA LEU A 457 -0.30 -18.32 -22.31
C LEU A 457 -1.63 -18.54 -23.03
N ASN A 458 -2.59 -19.17 -22.32
CA ASN A 458 -3.95 -19.29 -22.80
C ASN A 458 -4.75 -18.05 -22.42
N GLY A 459 -5.32 -17.35 -23.41
CA GLY A 459 -6.08 -16.14 -23.19
C GLY A 459 -6.52 -15.49 -24.49
N ILE A 460 -6.98 -14.24 -24.42
CA ILE A 460 -7.34 -13.43 -25.58
C ILE A 460 -6.10 -12.73 -26.08
N ALA A 461 -5.63 -13.09 -27.26
CA ALA A 461 -4.48 -12.45 -27.90
C ALA A 461 -4.81 -10.98 -28.23
N GLY A 462 -3.86 -10.08 -28.00
CA GLY A 462 -3.99 -8.66 -28.27
C GLY A 462 -2.64 -7.96 -28.30
N LYS A 463 -2.67 -6.65 -28.31
CA LYS A 463 -1.47 -5.80 -28.19
C LYS A 463 -1.66 -4.83 -27.04
N ASP A 464 -0.56 -4.51 -26.39
CA ASP A 464 -0.54 -3.42 -25.41
C ASP A 464 -0.83 -2.07 -26.11
N PRO A 465 -1.86 -1.31 -25.71
CA PRO A 465 -2.22 -0.06 -26.39
C PRO A 465 -1.16 1.03 -26.28
N ALA A 466 -0.32 1.00 -25.24
CA ALA A 466 0.67 2.03 -25.00
C ALA A 466 1.89 1.87 -25.94
N PHE A 467 2.45 0.67 -26.01
CA PHE A 467 3.72 0.43 -26.72
C PHE A 467 3.59 -0.50 -27.93
N GLY A 468 2.39 -1.05 -28.18
CA GLY A 468 2.13 -1.95 -29.32
C GLY A 468 2.76 -3.34 -29.19
N LEU A 469 3.25 -3.69 -28.00
CA LEU A 469 3.86 -4.98 -27.72
C LEU A 469 2.81 -6.10 -27.77
N GLU A 470 3.24 -7.31 -28.17
CA GLU A 470 2.38 -8.49 -28.12
C GLU A 470 1.98 -8.79 -26.67
N ALA A 471 0.70 -9.05 -26.46
CA ALA A 471 0.16 -9.29 -25.13
C ALA A 471 -1.02 -10.27 -25.18
N VAL A 472 -1.33 -10.87 -24.03
CA VAL A 472 -2.43 -11.82 -23.88
C VAL A 472 -3.26 -11.42 -22.66
N TRP A 473 -4.58 -11.28 -22.82
CA TRP A 473 -5.50 -11.09 -21.70
C TRP A 473 -5.79 -12.43 -21.02
N ILE A 474 -5.27 -12.59 -19.81
CA ILE A 474 -5.34 -13.80 -18.99
C ILE A 474 -6.34 -13.66 -17.84
N GLU A 475 -6.76 -14.78 -17.26
CA GLU A 475 -7.54 -14.78 -16.03
C GLU A 475 -6.65 -14.44 -14.83
N PRO A 476 -7.18 -13.76 -13.78
CA PRO A 476 -6.37 -13.35 -12.62
C PRO A 476 -5.63 -14.51 -11.93
N GLY A 477 -6.19 -15.74 -12.00
CA GLY A 477 -5.54 -16.94 -11.45
C GLY A 477 -4.29 -17.41 -12.18
N GLN A 478 -4.01 -16.89 -13.39
CA GLN A 478 -2.84 -17.24 -14.20
C GLN A 478 -1.68 -16.23 -14.02
N ARG A 479 -1.83 -15.23 -13.16
CA ARG A 479 -0.85 -14.16 -12.94
C ARG A 479 0.53 -14.69 -12.61
N ASP A 480 0.63 -15.57 -11.59
CA ASP A 480 1.91 -16.11 -11.13
C ASP A 480 2.58 -16.98 -12.20
N GLN A 481 1.79 -17.74 -12.96
CA GLN A 481 2.27 -18.52 -14.08
C GLN A 481 2.83 -17.61 -15.18
N ALA A 482 2.11 -16.55 -15.56
CA ALA A 482 2.56 -15.61 -16.58
C ALA A 482 3.86 -14.91 -16.17
N GLN A 483 3.97 -14.48 -14.91
CA GLN A 483 5.20 -13.87 -14.40
C GLN A 483 6.37 -14.84 -14.39
N SER A 484 6.16 -16.10 -14.04
CA SER A 484 7.22 -17.13 -14.07
C SER A 484 7.71 -17.45 -15.48
N LEU A 485 6.88 -17.22 -16.50
CA LEU A 485 7.23 -17.35 -17.92
C LEU A 485 7.90 -16.09 -18.49
N GLY A 486 8.08 -15.03 -17.69
CA GLY A 486 8.74 -13.80 -18.10
C GLY A 486 7.81 -12.71 -18.65
N TYR A 487 6.48 -12.85 -18.55
CA TYR A 487 5.55 -11.81 -18.94
C TYR A 487 5.42 -10.73 -17.84
N THR A 488 5.21 -9.49 -18.27
CA THR A 488 4.81 -8.40 -17.36
C THR A 488 3.29 -8.36 -17.27
N VAL A 489 2.72 -8.60 -16.08
CA VAL A 489 1.26 -8.67 -15.90
C VAL A 489 0.74 -7.42 -15.22
N VAL A 490 -0.22 -6.76 -15.86
CA VAL A 490 -0.85 -5.51 -15.39
C VAL A 490 -2.37 -5.59 -15.44
N ASP A 491 -3.05 -4.91 -14.53
CA ASP A 491 -4.52 -4.80 -14.52
C ASP A 491 -5.04 -3.81 -15.58
N ALA A 492 -6.33 -3.93 -15.94
CA ALA A 492 -6.96 -3.11 -16.96
C ALA A 492 -6.87 -1.60 -16.68
N SER A 493 -6.99 -1.15 -15.42
CA SER A 493 -6.86 0.27 -15.06
C SER A 493 -5.44 0.79 -15.28
N THR A 494 -4.42 -0.05 -15.05
CA THR A 494 -3.01 0.28 -15.34
C THR A 494 -2.79 0.42 -16.84
N VAL A 495 -3.38 -0.45 -17.66
CA VAL A 495 -3.28 -0.36 -19.13
C VAL A 495 -3.79 0.99 -19.62
N VAL A 496 -5.00 1.40 -19.19
CA VAL A 496 -5.57 2.71 -19.57
C VAL A 496 -4.69 3.87 -19.08
N ALA A 497 -4.22 3.82 -17.84
CA ALA A 497 -3.39 4.87 -17.26
C ALA A 497 -2.04 5.00 -17.99
N THR A 498 -1.41 3.87 -18.37
CA THR A 498 -0.16 3.87 -19.12
C THR A 498 -0.35 4.40 -20.53
N HIS A 499 -1.42 4.01 -21.21
CA HIS A 499 -1.74 4.53 -22.53
C HIS A 499 -2.03 6.04 -22.50
N LEU A 500 -2.81 6.50 -21.51
CA LEU A 500 -3.05 7.93 -21.27
C LEU A 500 -1.74 8.67 -21.02
N ASN A 501 -0.85 8.14 -20.19
CA ASN A 501 0.45 8.74 -19.92
C ASN A 501 1.27 8.92 -21.21
N GLN A 502 1.31 7.90 -22.06
CA GLN A 502 2.04 7.94 -23.33
C GLN A 502 1.44 8.98 -24.28
N VAL A 503 0.10 9.00 -24.43
CA VAL A 503 -0.60 9.97 -25.31
C VAL A 503 -0.37 11.39 -24.82
N LEU A 504 -0.53 11.67 -23.53
CA LEU A 504 -0.30 13.00 -22.96
C LEU A 504 1.16 13.44 -23.08
N HIS A 505 2.11 12.54 -22.90
CA HIS A 505 3.53 12.82 -23.07
C HIS A 505 3.87 13.20 -24.53
N LYS A 506 3.34 12.44 -25.50
CA LYS A 506 3.53 12.66 -26.92
C LYS A 506 2.96 13.99 -27.41
N HIS A 507 1.78 14.38 -26.89
CA HIS A 507 1.05 15.58 -27.27
C HIS A 507 1.19 16.73 -26.26
N ALA A 508 2.20 16.67 -25.37
CA ALA A 508 2.41 17.66 -24.32
C ALA A 508 2.55 19.11 -24.87
N HIS A 509 3.15 19.26 -26.07
CA HIS A 509 3.30 20.53 -26.72
C HIS A 509 1.98 21.18 -27.16
N GLU A 510 0.94 20.39 -27.45
CA GLU A 510 -0.40 20.89 -27.79
C GLU A 510 -1.18 21.34 -26.55
N LEU A 511 -0.84 20.77 -25.38
CA LEU A 511 -1.51 21.05 -24.11
C LEU A 511 -0.93 22.26 -23.37
N LEU A 512 0.19 22.80 -23.83
CA LEU A 512 0.79 24.02 -23.31
C LEU A 512 0.19 25.23 -24.03
N GLY A 513 -0.61 26.03 -23.34
CA GLY A 513 -1.23 27.24 -23.84
C GLY A 513 -0.66 28.54 -23.24
N HIS A 514 -1.26 29.66 -23.55
CA HIS A 514 -0.85 30.97 -23.04
C HIS A 514 -0.99 31.08 -21.52
N GLU A 515 -2.05 30.48 -20.94
CA GLU A 515 -2.31 30.51 -19.50
C GLU A 515 -1.21 29.74 -18.73
N GLU A 516 -0.82 28.58 -19.21
CA GLU A 516 0.24 27.77 -18.60
C GLU A 516 1.58 28.49 -18.66
N VAL A 517 1.89 29.13 -19.79
CA VAL A 517 3.12 29.94 -19.95
C VAL A 517 3.12 31.13 -19.02
N GLN A 518 1.97 31.79 -18.82
CA GLN A 518 1.85 32.91 -17.89
C GLN A 518 2.05 32.46 -16.45
N GLN A 519 1.54 31.26 -16.07
CA GLN A 519 1.80 30.66 -14.77
C GLN A 519 3.28 30.28 -14.57
N LEU A 520 3.95 29.75 -15.60
CA LEU A 520 5.40 29.53 -15.59
C LEU A 520 6.20 30.80 -15.38
N LEU A 521 5.82 31.94 -16.04
CA LEU A 521 6.43 33.21 -15.80
C LEU A 521 6.20 33.75 -14.38
N GLN A 522 5.02 33.57 -13.81
CA GLN A 522 4.75 33.90 -12.41
C GLN A 522 5.62 33.09 -11.45
N LEU A 523 5.86 31.82 -11.78
CA LEU A 523 6.74 30.94 -11.02
C LEU A 523 8.21 31.40 -11.11
N LEU A 524 8.66 31.81 -12.30
CA LEU A 524 9.97 32.43 -12.53
C LEU A 524 10.10 33.74 -11.74
N ALA A 525 9.07 34.59 -11.76
CA ALA A 525 9.06 35.86 -11.04
C ALA A 525 9.20 35.71 -9.51
N ARG A 526 8.77 34.61 -8.92
CA ARG A 526 8.99 34.33 -7.49
C ARG A 526 10.46 34.11 -7.13
N SER A 527 11.24 33.51 -8.03
CA SER A 527 12.66 33.21 -7.81
C SER A 527 13.59 34.24 -8.46
N SER A 528 13.22 34.81 -9.57
CA SER A 528 14.03 35.74 -10.40
C SER A 528 13.17 36.86 -11.01
N PRO A 529 12.65 37.81 -10.19
CA PRO A 529 11.68 38.79 -10.64
C PRO A 529 12.21 39.68 -11.78
N LYS A 530 13.46 40.11 -11.70
CA LYS A 530 14.08 40.97 -12.72
C LYS A 530 14.15 40.28 -14.10
N LEU A 531 14.53 38.98 -14.10
CA LEU A 531 14.61 38.21 -15.34
C LEU A 531 13.23 38.05 -15.99
N ALA A 532 12.19 37.81 -15.19
CA ALA A 532 10.84 37.64 -15.69
C ALA A 532 10.28 38.95 -16.31
N GLU A 533 10.51 40.10 -15.65
CA GLU A 533 10.10 41.44 -16.14
C GLU A 533 10.87 41.84 -17.41
N GLU A 534 12.16 41.54 -17.48
CA GLU A 534 12.99 41.85 -18.65
C GLU A 534 12.60 40.98 -19.85
N LEU A 535 12.33 39.67 -19.60
CA LEU A 535 12.05 38.69 -20.65
C LEU A 535 10.73 38.98 -21.37
N VAL A 536 9.64 39.08 -20.62
CA VAL A 536 8.27 39.33 -21.17
C VAL A 536 7.61 40.45 -20.39
N PRO A 537 7.18 41.55 -21.05
CA PRO A 537 7.17 41.80 -22.52
C PRO A 537 8.45 42.42 -23.05
N GLY A 538 9.50 42.67 -22.24
CA GLY A 538 10.63 43.54 -22.59
C GLY A 538 11.44 43.05 -23.79
N LEU A 539 11.89 41.77 -23.76
CA LEU A 539 12.72 41.22 -24.83
C LEU A 539 11.92 40.44 -25.88
N ILE A 540 10.89 39.69 -25.46
CA ILE A 540 10.07 38.86 -26.37
C ILE A 540 8.58 38.94 -25.99
N SER A 541 7.71 38.57 -26.94
CA SER A 541 6.27 38.42 -26.66
C SER A 541 5.96 37.10 -25.96
N LEU A 542 4.83 37.03 -25.21
CA LEU A 542 4.35 35.80 -24.62
C LEU A 542 4.14 34.72 -25.67
N SER A 543 3.66 35.09 -26.87
CA SER A 543 3.47 34.15 -27.98
C SER A 543 4.80 33.60 -28.52
N THR A 544 5.87 34.40 -28.52
CA THR A 544 7.21 33.91 -28.89
C THR A 544 7.74 32.93 -27.88
N LEU A 545 7.58 33.22 -26.57
CA LEU A 545 7.95 32.28 -25.51
C LEU A 545 7.17 30.98 -25.61
N LEU A 546 5.85 31.03 -25.83
CA LEU A 546 5.01 29.85 -26.04
C LEU A 546 5.54 28.98 -27.18
N LYS A 547 5.84 29.56 -28.35
CA LYS A 547 6.41 28.82 -29.50
C LYS A 547 7.73 28.15 -29.17
N VAL A 548 8.62 28.80 -28.42
CA VAL A 548 9.88 28.20 -27.97
C VAL A 548 9.66 27.01 -27.04
N LEU A 549 8.78 27.17 -26.03
CA LEU A 549 8.49 26.12 -25.10
C LEU A 549 7.77 24.92 -25.76
N GLN A 550 6.83 25.19 -26.67
CA GLN A 550 6.16 24.16 -27.47
C GLN A 550 7.16 23.38 -28.35
N ALA A 551 8.11 24.07 -28.98
CA ALA A 551 9.13 23.43 -29.81
C ALA A 551 10.06 22.53 -28.96
N LEU A 552 10.40 22.93 -27.72
CA LEU A 552 11.16 22.09 -26.80
C LEU A 552 10.38 20.84 -26.42
N LEU A 553 9.11 20.97 -26.02
CA LEU A 553 8.25 19.84 -25.66
C LEU A 553 7.98 18.91 -26.83
N GLN A 554 7.86 19.45 -28.05
CA GLN A 554 7.74 18.67 -29.28
C GLN A 554 8.96 17.75 -29.51
N GLU A 555 10.14 18.16 -29.06
CA GLU A 555 11.37 17.39 -29.08
C GLU A 555 11.63 16.63 -27.76
N GLN A 556 10.59 16.47 -26.92
CA GLN A 556 10.65 15.77 -25.63
C GLN A 556 11.65 16.38 -24.63
N VAL A 557 11.96 17.67 -24.77
CA VAL A 557 12.77 18.41 -23.80
C VAL A 557 11.86 19.06 -22.76
N PRO A 558 11.95 18.67 -21.48
CA PRO A 558 11.13 19.23 -20.43
C PRO A 558 11.40 20.72 -20.21
N VAL A 559 10.33 21.49 -19.91
CA VAL A 559 10.43 22.93 -19.62
C VAL A 559 10.58 23.23 -18.13
N ARG A 560 10.88 22.22 -17.33
CA ARG A 560 10.98 22.29 -15.88
C ARG A 560 12.01 23.32 -15.38
N ASP A 561 13.15 23.44 -16.06
CA ASP A 561 14.18 24.43 -15.73
C ASP A 561 13.90 25.76 -16.49
N ILE A 562 12.77 26.38 -16.15
CA ILE A 562 12.33 27.63 -16.77
C ILE A 562 13.35 28.78 -16.59
N ARG A 563 14.18 28.72 -15.53
CA ARG A 563 15.20 29.74 -15.28
C ARG A 563 16.32 29.66 -16.33
N THR A 564 16.92 28.50 -16.53
CA THR A 564 17.98 28.32 -17.56
C THR A 564 17.44 28.60 -18.95
N ILE A 565 16.17 28.21 -19.24
CA ILE A 565 15.48 28.53 -20.49
C ILE A 565 15.38 30.04 -20.67
N ALA A 566 14.89 30.76 -19.66
CA ALA A 566 14.72 32.22 -19.70
C ALA A 566 16.05 32.96 -19.87
N GLU A 567 17.10 32.57 -19.15
CA GLU A 567 18.44 33.13 -19.25
C GLU A 567 19.03 32.93 -20.68
N ALA A 568 18.86 31.74 -21.25
CA ALA A 568 19.32 31.45 -22.60
C ALA A 568 18.58 32.29 -23.67
N ILE A 569 17.26 32.42 -23.52
CA ILE A 569 16.46 33.27 -24.41
C ILE A 569 16.88 34.75 -24.29
N ALA A 570 17.03 35.27 -23.05
CA ALA A 570 17.42 36.64 -22.81
C ALA A 570 18.77 37.02 -23.45
N ASN A 571 19.71 36.07 -23.51
CA ASN A 571 21.02 36.24 -24.15
C ASN A 571 20.93 36.33 -25.68
N VAL A 572 19.94 35.68 -26.30
CA VAL A 572 19.80 35.61 -27.78
C VAL A 572 18.82 36.63 -28.31
N ALA A 573 17.76 36.94 -27.58
CA ALA A 573 16.68 37.83 -27.99
C ALA A 573 17.13 39.23 -28.51
N PRO A 574 18.18 39.89 -27.95
CA PRO A 574 18.68 41.15 -28.49
C PRO A 574 19.31 41.05 -29.89
N ARG A 575 19.73 39.83 -30.29
CA ARG A 575 20.42 39.58 -31.56
C ARG A 575 19.52 38.91 -32.60
N SER A 576 18.56 38.12 -32.16
CA SER A 576 17.64 37.41 -33.05
C SER A 576 16.29 37.22 -32.37
N GLN A 577 15.23 37.58 -33.07
CA GLN A 577 13.84 37.35 -32.64
C GLN A 577 13.26 36.04 -33.21
N ASP A 578 14.10 35.23 -33.90
CA ASP A 578 13.69 33.96 -34.47
C ASP A 578 13.52 32.91 -33.38
N PRO A 579 12.32 32.31 -33.23
CA PRO A 579 12.10 31.24 -32.25
C PRO A 579 13.03 30.03 -32.43
N GLY A 580 13.42 29.70 -33.68
CA GLY A 580 14.32 28.60 -33.96
C GLY A 580 15.73 28.82 -33.42
N ALA A 581 16.26 30.06 -33.53
CA ALA A 581 17.54 30.43 -32.93
C ALA A 581 17.49 30.41 -31.40
N MET A 582 16.37 30.80 -30.80
CA MET A 582 16.15 30.71 -29.34
C MET A 582 16.11 29.27 -28.87
N VAL A 583 15.37 28.38 -29.56
CA VAL A 583 15.33 26.94 -29.26
C VAL A 583 16.74 26.33 -29.31
N ALA A 584 17.52 26.62 -30.33
CA ALA A 584 18.89 26.14 -30.45
C ALA A 584 19.77 26.57 -29.26
N ALA A 585 19.70 27.81 -28.85
CA ALA A 585 20.45 28.35 -27.71
C ALA A 585 20.00 27.72 -26.37
N VAL A 586 18.69 27.56 -26.17
CA VAL A 586 18.13 26.90 -24.99
C VAL A 586 18.59 25.43 -24.91
N ARG A 587 18.58 24.70 -26.02
CA ARG A 587 19.04 23.31 -26.06
C ARG A 587 20.52 23.17 -25.70
N VAL A 588 21.36 24.08 -26.16
CA VAL A 588 22.78 24.13 -25.76
C VAL A 588 22.93 24.38 -24.27
N ALA A 589 22.15 25.32 -23.70
CA ALA A 589 22.16 25.59 -22.25
C ALA A 589 21.65 24.39 -21.44
N LEU A 590 20.69 23.62 -21.96
CA LEU A 590 20.14 22.40 -21.33
C LEU A 590 20.87 21.11 -21.73
N SER A 591 22.01 21.18 -22.45
CA SER A 591 22.72 20.04 -23.01
C SER A 591 22.96 18.90 -22.03
N ARG A 592 23.37 19.22 -20.80
CA ARG A 592 23.61 18.23 -19.75
C ARG A 592 22.32 17.46 -19.37
N ALA A 593 21.21 18.20 -19.23
CA ALA A 593 19.91 17.61 -18.88
C ALA A 593 19.38 16.73 -20.04
N ILE A 594 19.50 17.23 -21.28
CA ILE A 594 19.07 16.52 -22.50
C ILE A 594 19.86 15.23 -22.66
N VAL A 595 21.19 15.27 -22.60
CA VAL A 595 22.02 14.07 -22.77
C VAL A 595 21.83 13.10 -21.61
N GLN A 596 21.67 13.59 -20.39
CA GLN A 596 21.40 12.72 -19.25
C GLN A 596 20.03 12.03 -19.34
N SER A 597 19.00 12.64 -19.91
CA SER A 597 17.71 11.99 -20.11
C SER A 597 17.75 10.88 -21.17
N ILE A 598 18.69 10.93 -22.11
CA ILE A 598 18.84 9.93 -23.19
C ILE A 598 19.71 8.76 -22.77
N VAL A 599 20.91 9.02 -22.20
CA VAL A 599 21.91 7.98 -21.91
C VAL A 599 22.19 7.80 -20.42
N GLY A 600 21.45 8.50 -19.56
CA GLY A 600 21.65 8.41 -18.11
C GLY A 600 23.04 8.87 -17.68
N LEU A 601 23.63 8.13 -16.73
CA LEU A 601 24.95 8.45 -16.15
C LEU A 601 26.12 7.79 -16.92
N GLU A 602 25.85 7.05 -17.99
CA GLU A 602 26.90 6.40 -18.77
C GLU A 602 27.88 7.44 -19.36
N PRO A 603 29.20 7.22 -19.27
CA PRO A 603 30.20 8.17 -19.79
C PRO A 603 30.25 8.20 -21.31
N GLU A 604 29.90 7.10 -21.98
CA GLU A 604 29.90 6.97 -23.42
C GLU A 604 28.58 7.44 -24.04
N LEU A 605 28.70 8.21 -25.12
CA LEU A 605 27.58 8.65 -25.95
C LEU A 605 27.69 7.98 -27.34
N PRO A 606 26.96 6.88 -27.59
CA PRO A 606 26.96 6.24 -28.90
C PRO A 606 26.15 7.09 -29.89
N VAL A 607 26.76 7.53 -30.96
CA VAL A 607 26.12 8.41 -31.95
C VAL A 607 26.19 7.84 -33.37
N ILE A 608 25.18 8.14 -34.14
CA ILE A 608 25.10 7.97 -35.59
C ILE A 608 25.46 9.33 -36.19
N THR A 609 26.31 9.38 -37.18
CA THR A 609 26.72 10.60 -37.88
C THR A 609 26.28 10.57 -39.36
N LEU A 610 26.18 11.76 -39.97
CA LEU A 610 26.00 11.85 -41.42
C LEU A 610 27.36 11.74 -42.09
N GLU A 611 27.38 11.22 -43.33
CA GLU A 611 28.55 11.32 -44.18
C GLU A 611 28.88 12.80 -44.46
N PRO A 612 30.17 13.23 -44.40
CA PRO A 612 30.54 14.64 -44.52
C PRO A 612 30.05 15.29 -45.83
N ARG A 613 30.01 14.56 -46.93
CA ARG A 613 29.48 15.07 -48.21
C ARG A 613 27.96 15.31 -48.14
N LEU A 614 27.22 14.41 -47.52
CA LEU A 614 25.78 14.54 -47.33
C LEU A 614 25.46 15.71 -46.42
N GLU A 615 26.18 15.84 -45.29
CA GLU A 615 26.02 16.95 -44.39
C GLU A 615 26.28 18.31 -45.07
N GLN A 616 27.34 18.39 -45.91
CA GLN A 616 27.66 19.59 -46.67
C GLN A 616 26.57 19.95 -47.72
N ILE A 617 25.99 18.94 -48.38
CA ILE A 617 24.86 19.14 -49.32
C ILE A 617 23.66 19.73 -48.55
N LEU A 618 23.33 19.20 -47.39
CA LEU A 618 22.23 19.66 -46.55
C LEU A 618 22.46 21.12 -46.07
N LEU A 619 23.68 21.43 -45.64
CA LEU A 619 24.06 22.79 -45.23
C LEU A 619 23.94 23.79 -46.41
N ASN A 620 24.42 23.41 -47.58
CA ASN A 620 24.34 24.26 -48.80
C ASN A 620 22.88 24.43 -49.27
N SER A 621 22.03 23.41 -49.12
CA SER A 621 20.60 23.45 -49.41
C SER A 621 19.88 24.47 -48.54
N MET A 622 20.17 24.44 -47.23
CA MET A 622 19.63 25.43 -46.30
C MET A 622 20.05 26.86 -46.58
N GLN A 623 21.32 27.09 -46.93
CA GLN A 623 21.81 28.42 -47.30
C GLN A 623 21.13 28.99 -48.55
N LYS A 624 20.79 28.10 -49.53
CA LYS A 624 20.10 28.50 -50.78
C LYS A 624 18.61 28.74 -50.58
N ALA A 625 17.96 28.07 -49.66
CA ALA A 625 16.52 28.23 -49.41
C ALA A 625 16.14 29.58 -48.79
N GLY A 626 17.10 30.34 -48.29
CA GLY A 626 16.88 31.67 -47.73
C GLY A 626 16.04 31.67 -46.45
N GLN A 627 16.16 32.70 -45.60
CA GLN A 627 15.52 32.84 -44.27
C GLN A 627 13.98 32.93 -44.27
N GLY A 628 13.28 32.36 -45.26
CA GLY A 628 11.84 32.61 -45.45
C GLY A 628 10.94 31.36 -45.65
N SER A 629 11.44 30.15 -45.72
CA SER A 629 10.56 28.99 -45.90
C SER A 629 10.84 27.92 -44.80
N GLU A 630 9.96 27.86 -43.86
CA GLU A 630 9.96 26.81 -42.78
C GLU A 630 9.79 25.40 -43.33
N ASP A 631 9.41 25.17 -44.58
CA ASP A 631 8.99 23.90 -45.17
C ASP A 631 9.90 23.35 -46.31
N GLY A 632 11.07 23.90 -46.52
CA GLY A 632 11.85 23.57 -47.74
C GLY A 632 12.98 22.59 -47.56
N MET A 633 12.74 21.31 -47.35
CA MET A 633 13.73 20.26 -47.63
C MET A 633 13.72 19.93 -49.14
N LEU A 634 14.47 20.70 -49.90
CA LEU A 634 14.73 20.40 -51.32
C LEU A 634 15.83 19.29 -51.46
N LEU A 635 15.56 18.12 -50.89
CA LEU A 635 16.31 16.94 -51.24
C LEU A 635 15.68 16.30 -52.50
N GLU A 636 16.52 15.84 -53.38
CA GLU A 636 16.03 15.00 -54.49
C GLU A 636 15.30 13.77 -53.87
N PRO A 637 14.10 13.41 -54.37
CA PRO A 637 13.29 12.32 -53.81
C PRO A 637 14.06 11.04 -53.56
N GLY A 638 14.95 10.65 -54.48
CA GLY A 638 15.79 9.47 -54.35
C GLY A 638 16.82 9.55 -53.20
N MET A 639 17.30 10.74 -52.86
CA MET A 639 18.22 10.96 -51.73
C MET A 639 17.48 10.92 -50.40
N ALA A 640 16.25 11.48 -50.33
CA ALA A 640 15.42 11.42 -49.18
C ALA A 640 15.04 9.98 -48.79
N GLU A 641 14.64 9.15 -49.75
CA GLU A 641 14.34 7.73 -49.50
C GLU A 641 15.56 6.93 -49.03
N LYS A 642 16.74 7.15 -49.62
CA LYS A 642 17.99 6.50 -49.19
C LYS A 642 18.35 6.90 -47.75
N LEU A 643 18.24 8.20 -47.42
CA LEU A 643 18.52 8.70 -46.11
C LEU A 643 17.54 8.11 -45.07
N GLN A 644 16.25 8.08 -45.38
CA GLN A 644 15.23 7.49 -44.52
C GLN A 644 15.52 6.00 -44.23
N ARG A 645 15.81 5.21 -45.25
CA ARG A 645 16.12 3.78 -45.10
C ARG A 645 17.37 3.56 -44.24
N SER A 646 18.43 4.31 -44.48
CA SER A 646 19.68 4.20 -43.72
C SER A 646 19.51 4.62 -42.24
N LEU A 647 18.64 5.62 -41.95
CA LEU A 647 18.28 6.00 -40.61
C LEU A 647 17.52 4.86 -39.90
N ILE A 648 16.53 4.26 -40.57
CA ILE A 648 15.75 3.13 -40.02
C ILE A 648 16.67 1.95 -39.70
N GLU A 649 17.53 1.54 -40.62
CA GLU A 649 18.47 0.44 -40.43
C GLU A 649 19.45 0.68 -39.28
N SER A 650 19.96 1.92 -39.16
CA SER A 650 20.89 2.31 -38.11
C SER A 650 20.22 2.34 -36.76
N ALA A 651 18.98 2.83 -36.68
CA ALA A 651 18.18 2.87 -35.43
C ALA A 651 17.83 1.45 -34.96
N GLN A 652 17.34 0.58 -35.84
CA GLN A 652 17.04 -0.81 -35.54
C GLN A 652 18.27 -1.57 -35.00
N ARG A 653 19.43 -1.31 -35.54
CA ARG A 653 20.69 -1.89 -35.06
C ARG A 653 21.03 -1.45 -33.65
N GLN A 654 20.78 -0.18 -33.31
CA GLN A 654 20.98 0.32 -31.95
C GLN A 654 19.94 -0.24 -30.96
N GLU A 655 18.69 -0.34 -31.37
CA GLU A 655 17.61 -0.93 -30.55
C GLU A 655 17.88 -2.41 -30.25
N MET A 656 18.39 -3.19 -31.21
CA MET A 656 18.79 -4.59 -30.96
C MET A 656 19.93 -4.71 -29.94
N LEU A 657 20.76 -3.68 -29.79
CA LEU A 657 21.83 -3.61 -28.80
C LEU A 657 21.35 -3.01 -27.45
N GLY A 658 20.08 -2.66 -27.35
CA GLY A 658 19.52 -2.00 -26.16
C GLY A 658 20.05 -0.58 -25.94
N LYS A 659 20.55 0.09 -26.99
CA LYS A 659 21.11 1.44 -26.93
C LYS A 659 20.19 2.44 -27.64
N PRO A 660 20.12 3.71 -27.17
CA PRO A 660 19.32 4.73 -27.83
C PRO A 660 19.89 5.09 -29.21
N ALA A 661 19.02 5.33 -30.16
CA ALA A 661 19.41 5.86 -31.48
C ALA A 661 19.60 7.37 -31.42
N ILE A 662 20.84 7.85 -31.52
CA ILE A 662 21.19 9.28 -31.41
C ILE A 662 21.87 9.72 -32.71
N LEU A 663 21.24 10.62 -33.45
CA LEU A 663 21.81 11.22 -34.64
C LEU A 663 22.53 12.54 -34.27
N LEU A 664 23.81 12.65 -34.59
CA LEU A 664 24.64 13.83 -34.33
C LEU A 664 24.87 14.59 -35.65
N VAL A 665 24.55 15.89 -35.66
CA VAL A 665 24.58 16.73 -36.86
C VAL A 665 25.08 18.15 -36.55
N ALA A 666 25.40 18.90 -37.61
CA ALA A 666 25.72 20.33 -37.51
C ALA A 666 24.52 21.14 -37.02
N GLY A 667 24.77 22.16 -36.17
CA GLY A 667 23.72 22.97 -35.52
C GLY A 667 22.68 23.54 -36.49
N PRO A 668 23.05 24.18 -37.62
CA PRO A 668 22.09 24.74 -38.55
C PRO A 668 21.05 23.75 -39.10
N ILE A 669 21.45 22.51 -39.38
CA ILE A 669 20.56 21.48 -39.96
C ILE A 669 19.82 20.66 -38.91
N ARG A 670 20.10 20.84 -37.62
CA ARG A 670 19.57 19.99 -36.52
C ARG A 670 18.04 19.96 -36.49
N SER A 671 17.38 21.13 -36.50
CA SER A 671 15.91 21.21 -36.39
C SER A 671 15.21 20.55 -37.58
N MET A 672 15.76 20.72 -38.80
CA MET A 672 15.28 20.10 -40.02
C MET A 672 15.46 18.55 -39.94
N MET A 673 16.65 18.11 -39.54
CA MET A 673 16.94 16.69 -39.37
C MET A 673 16.11 16.03 -38.25
N SER A 674 15.81 16.77 -37.19
CA SER A 674 14.92 16.30 -36.10
C SER A 674 13.50 16.05 -36.62
N ARG A 675 12.94 16.92 -37.43
CA ARG A 675 11.62 16.74 -38.07
C ARG A 675 11.63 15.52 -39.01
N PHE A 676 12.65 15.43 -39.87
CA PHE A 676 12.80 14.34 -40.82
C PHE A 676 12.99 12.98 -40.13
N ALA A 677 13.87 12.91 -39.15
CA ALA A 677 14.14 11.70 -38.40
C ALA A 677 12.91 11.19 -37.64
N ARG A 678 12.11 12.05 -37.04
CA ARG A 678 10.87 11.65 -36.33
C ARG A 678 9.81 11.04 -37.24
N MET A 679 9.75 11.45 -38.53
CA MET A 679 8.83 10.83 -39.49
C MET A 679 9.27 9.39 -39.83
N ALA A 680 10.59 9.14 -39.84
CA ALA A 680 11.16 7.85 -40.17
C ALA A 680 11.28 6.92 -38.94
N VAL A 681 11.77 7.45 -37.83
CA VAL A 681 12.05 6.75 -36.57
C VAL A 681 11.64 7.64 -35.41
N PRO A 682 10.43 7.48 -34.85
CA PRO A 682 9.94 8.35 -33.77
C PRO A 682 10.78 8.33 -32.49
N SER A 683 11.53 7.24 -32.25
CA SER A 683 12.42 7.04 -31.10
C SER A 683 13.81 7.68 -31.25
N MET A 684 14.14 8.24 -32.42
CA MET A 684 15.47 8.80 -32.69
C MET A 684 15.65 10.21 -32.10
N HIS A 685 16.70 10.36 -31.30
CA HIS A 685 17.12 11.66 -30.79
C HIS A 685 18.10 12.35 -31.74
N VAL A 686 17.91 13.65 -32.01
CA VAL A 686 18.83 14.41 -32.88
C VAL A 686 19.49 15.51 -32.05
N LEU A 687 20.83 15.44 -31.96
CA LEU A 687 21.66 16.39 -31.23
C LEU A 687 22.56 17.18 -32.19
N ALA A 688 22.82 18.44 -31.86
CA ALA A 688 23.86 19.22 -32.51
C ALA A 688 25.21 18.98 -31.84
N TYR A 689 26.33 19.20 -32.56
CA TYR A 689 27.68 19.09 -31.98
C TYR A 689 27.84 19.97 -30.72
N GLN A 690 27.20 21.15 -30.68
CA GLN A 690 27.26 22.07 -29.54
C GLN A 690 26.40 21.61 -28.34
N GLU A 691 25.52 20.63 -28.52
CA GLU A 691 24.68 20.09 -27.46
C GLU A 691 25.35 18.93 -26.70
N ILE A 692 26.63 18.61 -27.03
CA ILE A 692 27.38 17.55 -26.32
C ILE A 692 28.08 18.17 -25.11
N PRO A 693 27.82 17.67 -23.88
CA PRO A 693 28.52 18.14 -22.69
C PRO A 693 29.97 17.63 -22.65
N ASP A 694 30.90 18.42 -22.08
CA ASP A 694 32.33 18.10 -22.00
C ASP A 694 32.63 16.79 -21.21
N ASN A 695 31.71 16.32 -20.39
CA ASN A 695 31.86 15.10 -19.58
C ASN A 695 31.45 13.81 -20.27
N LYS A 696 31.12 13.84 -21.56
CA LYS A 696 30.70 12.68 -22.34
C LYS A 696 31.71 12.35 -23.43
N GLN A 697 32.04 11.07 -23.59
CA GLN A 697 32.86 10.57 -24.71
C GLN A 697 31.96 10.15 -25.86
N VAL A 698 32.15 10.75 -27.04
CA VAL A 698 31.40 10.44 -28.25
C VAL A 698 32.01 9.20 -28.92
N THR A 699 31.18 8.18 -29.12
CA THR A 699 31.57 6.98 -29.88
C THR A 699 30.71 6.85 -31.15
N ILE A 700 31.31 6.95 -32.33
CA ILE A 700 30.59 6.82 -33.60
C ILE A 700 30.28 5.34 -33.82
N VAL A 701 29.01 4.98 -33.85
CA VAL A 701 28.55 3.58 -34.07
C VAL A 701 28.06 3.29 -35.46
N ALA A 702 27.66 4.31 -36.19
CA ALA A 702 27.27 4.20 -37.61
C ALA A 702 27.42 5.53 -38.34
N THR A 703 27.59 5.49 -39.64
CA THR A 703 27.60 6.66 -40.53
C THR A 703 26.54 6.47 -41.61
N VAL A 704 25.60 7.42 -41.70
CA VAL A 704 24.49 7.41 -42.64
C VAL A 704 24.90 8.14 -43.93
N GLY A 705 24.62 7.57 -45.07
CA GLY A 705 24.98 8.13 -46.39
C GLY A 705 26.17 7.49 -47.08
N GLN A 706 26.83 6.52 -46.48
CA GLN A 706 27.78 5.65 -47.22
C GLN A 706 26.98 4.67 -48.06
N ASN A 707 27.32 4.60 -49.38
CA ASN A 707 26.71 3.69 -50.37
C ASN A 707 26.82 2.22 -49.98
#